data_7f4bb3cfda3de19c30aaadee00b263f0
#
_entry.id   7f4bb3cfda3de19c30aaadee00b263f0
#
_cell.length_a   1.000
_cell.length_b   1.000
_cell.length_c   1.000
_cell.angle_alpha   90.00
_cell.angle_beta   90.00
_cell.angle_gamma   90.00
#
_symmetry.space_group_name_H-M   'P 1'
#
loop_
_entity.id
_entity.type
_entity.pdbx_description
1 polymer ?
#
loop_
_entity_poly.entity_id
_entity_poly.type
_entity_poly.pdbx_seq_one_letter_code
_entity_poly.pdbx_strand_id
1 'polypeptide(L)'
;MEELLIKISEKIKKTPSELVAYEDLYHMCLDCVGNETELAVEYGRQLSEAVEEQIPRTDDEEDMRQLFGLHKRVLLMLAPYDFESYLLYVEWERDPDKKFYQPRRKALRPVVVELQNLADGKLDLLAISLPPGIGKLISDDTPVFTKDGWKTHGELTVGDFVVGLDGKYKEVEYIFPKNYADYLVEFTNGEQIKCHGNHEWFVYNRHRMKYENLTTEEMLAQDIETGNPNTRGHRYHFLLPHKKMFEGSYKELPVEPYVLGAWLGDGTTSKGDLTICNTDIEILAEILKVKHYTLQNIYEQVGCKRYEIRGLREDLQKLGMCQSRNAIKKFIPDEYLSASVEQRLQLLAGIIDTDGSRKGESQYVVTTINENIRDGVLQLINSFGWRVSVNTRPPVTSSSGIIGKHDVHIIRFTPACHIPCKVNRKKITKLGQRRRVAVKRICKIKPVQGNCIQVKDGLYCVGKSMIPTHNSTLAIFYLTWLAGKEPNKPILSGSHSNSFVRGVYDECLRILDGEGEYLWHDVFPGLSVSNTNAKDCRIDIDRRQRFETLEFTSIGTGNAGLYRAATLLYCDDLVSGIEVALSKERLDKLWEIYTTDLRQRKIGNVCKELHIATRWSVHDVIGRLEERYEGSDRAKFIKVPALDENDESNFDYPYGVGFSTEFYREQRETMDDASWRALYMNEPIEREGLLYHEGELRRYFELPTGEPDGILGICDTKDKGADYAFLPVGYVYGKDYYIEDCVCDNSLPEVVDARLADILIRQKVQMCRFESNSAGGRIAEKIQGIVKEKGGITHITTKFTSANKETKIILNSAWVKEHCLFKDESLYTRQSDYGKMMNMLTTYTVAGKNKHDDVPDGMAMFSEYAQSFDVAKVEVFKRPF
;
A
#
# COMPACT_ATOMS: atom_id res chain seq x y z
N MET A 1 -56.21 -2.64 -10.73
CA MET A 1 -54.77 -2.53 -10.92
C MET A 1 -54.09 -3.89 -10.96
N GLU A 2 -54.32 -4.77 -9.99
CA GLU A 2 -53.76 -6.13 -9.98
C GLU A 2 -54.08 -6.96 -11.24
N GLU A 3 -55.32 -6.89 -11.74
CA GLU A 3 -55.68 -7.48 -13.03
C GLU A 3 -54.93 -6.89 -14.23
N LEU A 4 -54.58 -5.60 -14.19
CA LEU A 4 -53.80 -4.93 -15.23
C LEU A 4 -52.37 -5.41 -15.22
N LEU A 5 -51.76 -5.52 -14.03
CA LEU A 5 -50.40 -6.00 -13.84
C LEU A 5 -50.23 -7.47 -14.23
N ILE A 6 -51.21 -8.33 -13.87
CA ILE A 6 -51.28 -9.72 -14.36
C ILE A 6 -51.32 -9.78 -15.89
N LYS A 7 -52.13 -8.93 -16.51
CA LYS A 7 -52.18 -8.82 -17.98
C LYS A 7 -50.86 -8.37 -18.58
N ILE A 8 -50.12 -7.45 -17.91
CA ILE A 8 -48.79 -7.00 -18.34
C ILE A 8 -47.81 -8.20 -18.29
N SER A 9 -47.77 -8.91 -17.18
CA SER A 9 -46.88 -10.10 -17.02
C SER A 9 -47.21 -11.19 -18.09
N GLU A 10 -48.48 -11.49 -18.30
CA GLU A 10 -48.88 -12.45 -19.35
C GLU A 10 -48.53 -11.97 -20.77
N LYS A 11 -48.59 -10.65 -21.00
CA LYS A 11 -48.23 -10.04 -22.27
C LYS A 11 -46.73 -10.08 -22.50
N ILE A 12 -45.89 -9.75 -21.50
CA ILE A 12 -44.44 -9.86 -21.55
C ILE A 12 -44.03 -11.30 -21.93
N LYS A 13 -44.63 -12.30 -21.27
CA LYS A 13 -44.31 -13.73 -21.53
C LYS A 13 -44.71 -14.21 -22.93
N LYS A 14 -45.65 -13.54 -23.57
CA LYS A 14 -46.21 -13.88 -24.92
C LYS A 14 -45.82 -12.86 -25.97
N THR A 15 -45.01 -11.85 -25.66
CA THR A 15 -44.71 -10.75 -26.58
C THR A 15 -43.91 -11.28 -27.78
N PRO A 16 -44.39 -11.04 -28.99
CA PRO A 16 -43.61 -11.24 -30.19
C PRO A 16 -42.40 -10.29 -30.20
N SER A 17 -41.42 -10.55 -31.03
CA SER A 17 -40.20 -9.74 -31.18
C SER A 17 -40.41 -8.33 -31.77
N GLU A 18 -41.63 -7.79 -31.71
CA GLU A 18 -41.98 -6.50 -32.27
C GLU A 18 -41.77 -5.36 -31.25
N LEU A 19 -40.94 -4.37 -31.62
CA LEU A 19 -40.62 -3.19 -30.83
C LEU A 19 -41.86 -2.44 -30.28
N VAL A 20 -42.91 -2.28 -31.08
CA VAL A 20 -44.16 -1.59 -30.68
C VAL A 20 -44.81 -2.22 -29.45
N ALA A 21 -44.75 -3.56 -29.33
CA ALA A 21 -45.27 -4.25 -28.16
C ALA A 21 -44.51 -3.96 -26.88
N TYR A 22 -43.19 -3.75 -26.96
CA TYR A 22 -42.35 -3.38 -25.80
C TYR A 22 -42.58 -1.91 -25.40
N GLU A 23 -42.77 -0.99 -26.34
CA GLU A 23 -43.13 0.42 -26.05
C GLU A 23 -44.48 0.52 -25.35
N ASP A 24 -45.50 -0.23 -25.79
CA ASP A 24 -46.82 -0.28 -25.15
C ASP A 24 -46.68 -0.80 -23.68
N LEU A 25 -45.85 -1.85 -23.45
CA LEU A 25 -45.61 -2.39 -22.13
C LEU A 25 -44.87 -1.41 -21.22
N TYR A 26 -43.91 -0.65 -21.76
CA TYR A 26 -43.24 0.42 -21.03
C TYR A 26 -44.23 1.49 -20.54
N HIS A 27 -45.11 1.98 -21.39
CA HIS A 27 -46.11 2.98 -21.02
C HIS A 27 -47.08 2.43 -19.96
N MET A 28 -47.50 1.17 -20.08
CA MET A 28 -48.36 0.54 -19.05
C MET A 28 -47.61 0.41 -17.69
N CYS A 29 -46.33 0.08 -17.68
CA CYS A 29 -45.52 0.03 -16.46
C CYS A 29 -45.34 1.44 -15.87
N LEU A 30 -45.06 2.43 -16.68
CA LEU A 30 -44.87 3.82 -16.26
C LEU A 30 -46.12 4.38 -15.57
N ASP A 31 -47.32 4.12 -16.08
CA ASP A 31 -48.59 4.52 -15.49
C ASP A 31 -48.83 3.85 -14.09
N CYS A 32 -48.27 2.69 -13.89
CA CYS A 32 -48.43 1.94 -12.62
C CYS A 32 -47.40 2.33 -11.53
N VAL A 33 -46.20 2.75 -11.90
CA VAL A 33 -45.08 2.98 -10.94
C VAL A 33 -45.39 4.01 -9.85
N GLY A 34 -46.28 4.97 -10.10
CA GLY A 34 -46.68 5.98 -9.12
C GLY A 34 -47.70 5.52 -8.05
N ASN A 35 -48.45 4.43 -8.32
CA ASN A 35 -49.60 4.01 -7.49
C ASN A 35 -49.43 2.67 -6.77
N GLU A 36 -48.69 1.72 -7.31
CA GLU A 36 -48.43 0.37 -6.71
C GLU A 36 -46.98 -0.04 -6.91
N THR A 37 -46.08 0.55 -6.14
CA THR A 37 -44.65 0.55 -6.41
C THR A 37 -44.03 -0.85 -6.44
N GLU A 38 -44.34 -1.79 -5.51
CA GLU A 38 -43.66 -3.11 -5.47
C GLU A 38 -43.99 -3.98 -6.68
N LEU A 39 -45.31 -4.11 -7.03
CA LEU A 39 -45.71 -4.92 -8.17
C LEU A 39 -45.28 -4.29 -9.50
N ALA A 40 -45.34 -2.97 -9.63
CA ALA A 40 -44.91 -2.26 -10.84
C ALA A 40 -43.38 -2.39 -11.03
N VAL A 41 -42.59 -2.36 -9.99
CA VAL A 41 -41.13 -2.59 -10.04
C VAL A 41 -40.83 -4.02 -10.52
N GLU A 42 -41.55 -5.03 -9.99
CA GLU A 42 -41.35 -6.42 -10.39
C GLU A 42 -41.67 -6.64 -11.87
N TYR A 43 -42.78 -6.10 -12.38
CA TYR A 43 -43.12 -6.18 -13.81
C TYR A 43 -42.19 -5.35 -14.69
N GLY A 44 -41.71 -4.21 -14.17
CA GLY A 44 -40.70 -3.43 -14.86
C GLY A 44 -39.37 -4.17 -15.00
N ARG A 45 -38.94 -4.93 -13.97
CA ARG A 45 -37.75 -5.82 -14.05
C ARG A 45 -37.95 -6.88 -15.15
N GLN A 46 -39.11 -7.56 -15.18
CA GLN A 46 -39.40 -8.55 -16.22
C GLN A 46 -39.37 -7.90 -17.62
N LEU A 47 -39.87 -6.67 -17.77
CA LEU A 47 -39.75 -5.92 -19.02
C LEU A 47 -38.28 -5.59 -19.35
N SER A 48 -37.50 -5.13 -18.38
CA SER A 48 -36.10 -4.82 -18.59
C SER A 48 -35.31 -6.05 -19.07
N GLU A 49 -35.55 -7.22 -18.44
CA GLU A 49 -34.90 -8.50 -18.81
C GLU A 49 -35.33 -8.94 -20.22
N ALA A 50 -36.65 -8.81 -20.55
CA ALA A 50 -37.15 -9.18 -21.87
C ALA A 50 -36.59 -8.28 -22.99
N VAL A 51 -36.48 -6.98 -22.76
CA VAL A 51 -35.87 -6.04 -23.71
C VAL A 51 -34.35 -6.32 -23.86
N GLU A 52 -33.62 -6.56 -22.75
CA GLU A 52 -32.21 -6.90 -22.76
C GLU A 52 -31.94 -8.19 -23.55
N GLU A 53 -32.79 -9.23 -23.39
CA GLU A 53 -32.70 -10.48 -24.15
C GLU A 53 -33.02 -10.33 -25.63
N GLN A 54 -33.89 -9.36 -26.00
CA GLN A 54 -34.28 -9.13 -27.39
C GLN A 54 -33.20 -8.38 -28.19
N ILE A 55 -32.43 -7.50 -27.58
CA ILE A 55 -31.39 -6.69 -28.24
C ILE A 55 -30.45 -7.56 -29.11
N PRO A 56 -29.78 -8.62 -28.57
CA PRO A 56 -28.88 -9.44 -29.36
C PRO A 56 -29.56 -10.35 -30.40
N ARG A 57 -30.90 -10.47 -30.36
CA ARG A 57 -31.70 -11.26 -31.31
C ARG A 57 -32.24 -10.43 -32.48
N THR A 58 -32.01 -9.11 -32.45
CA THR A 58 -32.52 -8.16 -33.45
C THR A 58 -31.44 -7.91 -34.48
N ASP A 59 -31.71 -8.21 -35.75
CA ASP A 59 -30.80 -8.05 -36.88
C ASP A 59 -30.79 -6.66 -37.48
N ASP A 60 -31.90 -5.88 -37.33
CA ASP A 60 -32.03 -4.53 -37.83
C ASP A 60 -31.32 -3.53 -36.88
N GLU A 61 -30.45 -2.71 -37.43
CA GLU A 61 -29.63 -1.77 -36.65
C GLU A 61 -30.45 -0.62 -36.06
N GLU A 62 -31.55 -0.18 -36.73
CA GLU A 62 -32.41 0.87 -36.23
C GLU A 62 -33.30 0.36 -35.10
N ASP A 63 -33.88 -0.83 -35.25
CA ASP A 63 -34.67 -1.49 -34.20
C ASP A 63 -33.83 -1.79 -33.00
N MET A 64 -32.57 -2.25 -33.18
CA MET A 64 -31.63 -2.46 -32.10
C MET A 64 -31.36 -1.15 -31.34
N ARG A 65 -31.13 -0.04 -32.04
CA ARG A 65 -30.91 1.29 -31.43
C ARG A 65 -32.12 1.76 -30.63
N GLN A 66 -33.30 1.50 -31.14
CA GLN A 66 -34.56 1.85 -30.45
C GLN A 66 -34.78 0.99 -29.21
N LEU A 67 -34.46 -0.32 -29.24
CA LEU A 67 -34.48 -1.21 -28.08
C LEU A 67 -33.49 -0.77 -27.02
N PHE A 68 -32.28 -0.34 -27.38
CA PHE A 68 -31.32 0.24 -26.44
C PHE A 68 -31.89 1.52 -25.80
N GLY A 69 -32.52 2.38 -26.57
CA GLY A 69 -33.17 3.59 -26.05
C GLY A 69 -34.33 3.28 -25.11
N LEU A 70 -35.10 2.24 -25.43
CA LEU A 70 -36.18 1.75 -24.57
C LEU A 70 -35.64 1.15 -23.28
N HIS A 71 -34.61 0.30 -23.36
CA HIS A 71 -33.95 -0.28 -22.17
C HIS A 71 -33.45 0.79 -21.22
N LYS A 72 -32.80 1.84 -21.76
CA LYS A 72 -32.35 2.98 -20.94
C LYS A 72 -33.52 3.66 -20.21
N ARG A 73 -34.69 3.86 -20.88
CA ARG A 73 -35.88 4.45 -20.26
C ARG A 73 -36.51 3.55 -19.21
N VAL A 74 -36.56 2.24 -19.45
CA VAL A 74 -37.05 1.26 -18.47
C VAL A 74 -36.17 1.26 -17.22
N LEU A 75 -34.84 1.25 -17.38
CA LEU A 75 -33.92 1.31 -16.26
C LEU A 75 -34.07 2.63 -15.49
N LEU A 76 -34.20 3.77 -16.13
CA LEU A 76 -34.45 5.06 -15.48
C LEU A 76 -35.73 5.05 -14.65
N MET A 77 -36.80 4.50 -15.19
CA MET A 77 -38.10 4.38 -14.49
C MET A 77 -37.95 3.56 -13.20
N LEU A 78 -37.16 2.50 -13.23
CA LEU A 78 -36.94 1.58 -12.11
C LEU A 78 -35.88 2.05 -11.13
N ALA A 79 -34.88 2.77 -11.58
CA ALA A 79 -33.67 3.12 -10.79
C ALA A 79 -33.95 3.76 -9.41
N PRO A 80 -34.99 4.61 -9.21
CA PRO A 80 -35.30 5.12 -7.88
C PRO A 80 -35.77 4.05 -6.87
N TYR A 81 -36.25 2.91 -7.36
CA TYR A 81 -36.92 1.86 -6.59
C TYR A 81 -36.13 0.56 -6.54
N ASP A 82 -35.36 0.25 -7.61
CA ASP A 82 -34.64 -0.98 -7.83
C ASP A 82 -33.14 -0.72 -7.92
N PHE A 83 -32.36 -1.34 -6.98
CA PHE A 83 -30.92 -1.10 -6.87
C PHE A 83 -30.14 -1.65 -8.06
N GLU A 84 -30.54 -2.80 -8.65
CA GLU A 84 -29.89 -3.31 -9.86
C GLU A 84 -30.08 -2.37 -11.04
N SER A 85 -31.31 -1.88 -11.26
CA SER A 85 -31.61 -0.90 -12.31
C SER A 85 -30.84 0.42 -12.09
N TYR A 86 -30.67 0.86 -10.83
CA TYR A 86 -29.84 2.00 -10.50
C TYR A 86 -28.38 1.78 -10.90
N LEU A 87 -27.78 0.63 -10.55
CA LEU A 87 -26.40 0.29 -10.90
C LEU A 87 -26.17 0.27 -12.41
N LEU A 88 -27.13 -0.27 -13.17
CA LEU A 88 -27.04 -0.33 -14.63
C LEU A 88 -27.24 1.05 -15.27
N TYR A 89 -28.14 1.88 -14.71
CA TYR A 89 -28.46 3.18 -15.26
C TYR A 89 -27.43 4.25 -14.93
N VAL A 90 -26.97 4.31 -13.66
CA VAL A 90 -26.06 5.37 -13.20
C VAL A 90 -24.72 5.37 -13.94
N GLU A 91 -24.31 4.23 -14.48
CA GLU A 91 -23.11 4.07 -15.31
C GLU A 91 -23.42 3.92 -16.82
N TRP A 92 -24.66 4.23 -17.27
CA TRP A 92 -25.09 3.94 -18.64
C TRP A 92 -24.16 4.55 -19.70
N GLU A 93 -23.75 5.81 -19.55
CA GLU A 93 -22.93 6.56 -20.51
C GLU A 93 -21.43 6.18 -20.43
N ARG A 94 -21.00 5.35 -19.47
CA ARG A 94 -19.63 4.91 -19.35
C ARG A 94 -19.30 3.81 -20.35
N ASP A 95 -18.06 3.78 -20.84
CA ASP A 95 -17.58 2.70 -21.69
C ASP A 95 -17.70 1.33 -20.98
N PRO A 96 -17.97 0.21 -21.70
CA PRO A 96 -18.22 -1.10 -21.10
C PRO A 96 -17.11 -1.61 -20.18
N ASP A 97 -15.85 -1.35 -20.52
CA ASP A 97 -14.65 -1.72 -19.74
C ASP A 97 -14.44 -0.86 -18.49
N LYS A 98 -15.07 0.32 -18.44
CA LYS A 98 -15.04 1.25 -17.30
C LYS A 98 -16.22 1.10 -16.34
N LYS A 99 -17.25 0.35 -16.70
CA LYS A 99 -18.40 0.07 -15.84
C LYS A 99 -17.98 -0.82 -14.68
N PHE A 100 -18.38 -0.45 -13.47
CA PHE A 100 -18.12 -1.29 -12.30
C PHE A 100 -19.03 -2.52 -12.28
N TYR A 101 -20.35 -2.31 -12.36
CA TYR A 101 -21.31 -3.39 -12.10
C TYR A 101 -21.48 -4.34 -13.28
N GLN A 102 -21.66 -3.85 -14.50
CA GLN A 102 -22.01 -4.67 -15.66
C GLN A 102 -21.03 -5.84 -15.92
N PRO A 103 -19.69 -5.68 -15.91
CA PRO A 103 -18.77 -6.81 -16.06
C PRO A 103 -18.84 -7.82 -14.92
N ARG A 104 -19.21 -7.39 -13.70
CA ARG A 104 -19.27 -8.17 -12.47
C ARG A 104 -20.68 -8.67 -12.12
N ARG A 105 -21.66 -8.37 -12.96
CA ARG A 105 -23.09 -8.62 -12.70
C ARG A 105 -23.35 -10.06 -12.28
N LYS A 106 -22.81 -11.04 -13.01
CA LYS A 106 -22.99 -12.46 -12.72
C LYS A 106 -22.61 -12.84 -11.28
N ALA A 107 -21.48 -12.35 -10.79
CA ALA A 107 -21.00 -12.65 -9.45
C ALA A 107 -21.67 -11.79 -8.36
N LEU A 108 -21.97 -10.52 -8.65
CA LEU A 108 -22.49 -9.57 -7.67
C LEU A 108 -24.03 -9.52 -7.59
N ARG A 109 -24.77 -10.06 -8.58
CA ARG A 109 -26.24 -10.04 -8.59
C ARG A 109 -26.85 -10.67 -7.33
N PRO A 110 -26.38 -11.81 -6.80
CA PRO A 110 -26.91 -12.35 -5.55
C PRO A 110 -26.74 -11.37 -4.35
N VAL A 111 -25.64 -10.64 -4.32
CA VAL A 111 -25.38 -9.62 -3.31
C VAL A 111 -26.31 -8.42 -3.47
N VAL A 112 -26.53 -7.96 -4.72
CA VAL A 112 -27.42 -6.84 -5.06
C VAL A 112 -28.86 -7.13 -4.68
N VAL A 113 -29.34 -8.35 -4.89
CA VAL A 113 -30.68 -8.80 -4.46
C VAL A 113 -30.86 -8.68 -2.95
N GLU A 114 -29.87 -9.08 -2.16
CA GLU A 114 -29.98 -9.00 -0.69
C GLU A 114 -29.81 -7.54 -0.19
N LEU A 115 -29.06 -6.71 -0.89
CA LEU A 115 -29.02 -5.26 -0.62
C LEU A 115 -30.39 -4.60 -0.89
N GLN A 116 -31.10 -5.04 -1.94
CA GLN A 116 -32.48 -4.63 -2.19
C GLN A 116 -33.41 -5.10 -1.05
N ASN A 117 -33.31 -6.36 -0.62
CA ASN A 117 -34.09 -6.90 0.48
C ASN A 117 -33.85 -6.14 1.79
N LEU A 118 -32.62 -5.69 2.04
CA LEU A 118 -32.27 -4.83 3.17
C LEU A 118 -32.98 -3.46 3.05
N ALA A 119 -32.92 -2.82 1.88
CA ALA A 119 -33.57 -1.54 1.63
C ALA A 119 -35.11 -1.62 1.76
N ASP A 120 -35.71 -2.69 1.28
CA ASP A 120 -37.16 -2.94 1.35
C ASP A 120 -37.63 -3.32 2.76
N GLY A 121 -36.70 -3.48 3.72
CA GLY A 121 -37.05 -3.82 5.10
C GLY A 121 -37.43 -5.28 5.32
N LYS A 122 -37.16 -6.18 4.37
CA LYS A 122 -37.26 -7.63 4.54
C LYS A 122 -36.16 -8.16 5.46
N LEU A 123 -34.98 -7.48 5.50
CA LEU A 123 -33.89 -7.73 6.40
C LEU A 123 -33.66 -6.54 7.34
N ASP A 124 -33.18 -6.81 8.55
CA ASP A 124 -32.69 -5.81 9.51
C ASP A 124 -31.17 -5.73 9.55
N LEU A 125 -30.49 -6.86 9.17
CA LEU A 125 -29.05 -6.99 9.13
C LEU A 125 -28.63 -7.78 7.90
N LEU A 126 -27.65 -7.26 7.20
CA LEU A 126 -26.95 -7.95 6.10
C LEU A 126 -25.45 -7.89 6.33
N ALA A 127 -24.79 -9.02 6.30
CA ALA A 127 -23.33 -9.11 6.34
C ALA A 127 -22.82 -9.79 5.06
N ILE A 128 -21.87 -9.14 4.37
CA ILE A 128 -21.29 -9.59 3.12
C ILE A 128 -19.79 -9.78 3.33
N SER A 129 -19.32 -10.99 3.08
CA SER A 129 -17.90 -11.34 3.17
C SER A 129 -17.35 -11.60 1.77
N LEU A 130 -16.29 -10.85 1.41
CA LEU A 130 -15.63 -10.90 0.11
C LEU A 130 -14.12 -11.15 0.30
N PRO A 131 -13.45 -11.83 -0.66
CA PRO A 131 -12.01 -11.97 -0.66
C PRO A 131 -11.31 -10.60 -0.75
N PRO A 132 -10.11 -10.45 -0.20
CA PRO A 132 -9.32 -9.23 -0.33
C PRO A 132 -8.86 -9.04 -1.78
N GLY A 133 -8.72 -7.76 -2.21
CA GLY A 133 -7.85 -7.44 -3.32
C GLY A 133 -8.45 -7.34 -4.71
N ILE A 134 -9.56 -6.65 -4.91
CA ILE A 134 -9.97 -6.21 -6.25
C ILE A 134 -9.27 -4.88 -6.55
N GLY A 135 -7.93 -4.87 -6.72
CA GLY A 135 -7.08 -3.71 -6.61
C GLY A 135 -6.26 -3.30 -7.83
N LYS A 136 -5.49 -2.21 -7.70
CA LYS A 136 -4.86 -1.33 -8.70
C LYS A 136 -3.35 -1.58 -8.78
N LEU A 137 -2.83 -1.98 -9.94
CA LEU A 137 -1.50 -2.52 -10.14
C LEU A 137 -0.46 -1.49 -10.60
N ILE A 138 0.76 -1.59 -10.03
CA ILE A 138 1.98 -0.84 -10.41
C ILE A 138 3.10 -1.84 -10.72
N SER A 139 3.99 -1.52 -11.68
CA SER A 139 5.08 -2.41 -12.09
C SER A 139 6.11 -2.66 -10.98
N ASP A 140 6.65 -3.87 -10.95
CA ASP A 140 7.64 -4.33 -9.97
C ASP A 140 8.89 -3.46 -9.90
N ASP A 141 9.34 -2.90 -11.01
CA ASP A 141 10.54 -2.06 -11.11
C ASP A 141 10.33 -0.61 -10.59
N THR A 142 9.12 -0.27 -10.14
CA THR A 142 8.83 1.07 -9.62
C THR A 142 9.51 1.29 -8.28
N PRO A 143 10.35 2.33 -8.11
CA PRO A 143 11.00 2.61 -6.83
C PRO A 143 10.01 3.03 -5.75
N VAL A 144 10.20 2.54 -4.53
CA VAL A 144 9.42 2.94 -3.34
C VAL A 144 10.37 3.26 -2.20
N PHE A 145 10.16 4.39 -1.53
CA PHE A 145 10.98 4.78 -0.40
C PHE A 145 10.43 4.18 0.89
N THR A 146 11.23 3.30 1.51
CA THR A 146 10.88 2.60 2.75
C THR A 146 11.67 3.16 3.93
N LYS A 147 11.35 2.69 5.13
CA LYS A 147 12.08 3.04 6.36
C LYS A 147 13.56 2.58 6.29
N ASP A 148 13.83 1.51 5.56
CA ASP A 148 15.16 0.91 5.44
C ASP A 148 15.92 1.35 4.16
N GLY A 149 15.39 2.34 3.44
CA GLY A 149 15.95 2.87 2.19
C GLY A 149 15.07 2.57 0.98
N TRP A 150 15.65 2.67 -0.22
CA TRP A 150 14.93 2.42 -1.46
C TRP A 150 14.80 0.93 -1.75
N LYS A 151 13.57 0.50 -2.03
CA LYS A 151 13.24 -0.81 -2.62
C LYS A 151 12.49 -0.59 -3.94
N THR A 152 12.41 -1.61 -4.77
CA THR A 152 11.44 -1.63 -5.87
C THR A 152 10.09 -2.14 -5.35
N HIS A 153 9.01 -1.83 -6.07
CA HIS A 153 7.66 -2.24 -5.68
C HIS A 153 7.53 -3.77 -5.58
N GLY A 154 8.25 -4.50 -6.43
CA GLY A 154 8.32 -5.96 -6.41
C GLY A 154 9.18 -6.58 -5.29
N GLU A 155 10.03 -5.77 -4.61
CA GLU A 155 10.85 -6.19 -3.46
C GLU A 155 10.22 -5.88 -2.11
N LEU A 156 9.06 -5.22 -2.10
CA LEU A 156 8.34 -4.94 -0.86
C LEU A 156 7.86 -6.24 -0.22
N THR A 157 7.89 -6.26 1.10
CA THR A 157 7.38 -7.37 1.93
C THR A 157 6.38 -6.84 2.95
N VAL A 158 5.47 -7.69 3.41
CA VAL A 158 4.56 -7.35 4.51
C VAL A 158 5.39 -6.98 5.73
N GLY A 159 5.02 -5.87 6.39
CA GLY A 159 5.81 -5.29 7.49
C GLY A 159 6.84 -4.24 7.05
N ASP A 160 7.05 -4.01 5.74
CA ASP A 160 7.79 -2.84 5.27
C ASP A 160 7.02 -1.55 5.55
N PHE A 161 7.73 -0.45 5.72
CA PHE A 161 7.15 0.86 5.96
C PHE A 161 7.41 1.79 4.78
N VAL A 162 6.36 2.16 4.05
CA VAL A 162 6.41 3.08 2.90
C VAL A 162 5.90 4.48 3.26
N VAL A 163 6.23 5.51 2.49
CA VAL A 163 5.82 6.88 2.80
C VAL A 163 4.41 7.15 2.28
N GLY A 164 3.51 7.62 3.17
CA GLY A 164 2.15 8.07 2.84
C GLY A 164 2.08 9.51 2.35
N LEU A 165 0.91 9.91 1.84
CA LEU A 165 0.64 11.30 1.38
C LEU A 165 0.75 12.33 2.50
N ASP A 166 0.50 11.92 3.73
CA ASP A 166 0.61 12.73 4.95
C ASP A 166 2.07 12.97 5.40
N GLY A 167 3.05 12.36 4.73
CA GLY A 167 4.48 12.46 5.02
C GLY A 167 4.95 11.53 6.13
N LYS A 168 4.13 10.59 6.57
CA LYS A 168 4.47 9.59 7.59
C LYS A 168 4.69 8.22 6.97
N TYR A 169 5.37 7.35 7.71
CA TYR A 169 5.49 5.96 7.33
C TYR A 169 4.15 5.22 7.50
N LYS A 170 3.82 4.39 6.52
CA LYS A 170 2.67 3.49 6.48
C LYS A 170 3.19 2.08 6.34
N GLU A 171 2.70 1.18 7.16
CA GLU A 171 3.06 -0.23 7.10
C GLU A 171 2.41 -0.89 5.88
N VAL A 172 3.15 -1.74 5.19
CA VAL A 172 2.63 -2.62 4.14
C VAL A 172 1.96 -3.79 4.84
N GLU A 173 0.63 -3.79 4.82
CA GLU A 173 -0.18 -4.80 5.51
C GLU A 173 -0.38 -6.04 4.65
N TYR A 174 -0.40 -5.86 3.31
CA TYR A 174 -0.60 -6.95 2.37
C TYR A 174 0.03 -6.64 1.01
N ILE A 175 0.51 -7.67 0.32
CA ILE A 175 1.05 -7.60 -1.04
C ILE A 175 0.18 -8.47 -1.93
N PHE A 176 -0.42 -7.82 -2.92
CA PHE A 176 -1.23 -8.52 -3.90
C PHE A 176 -0.33 -9.19 -4.93
N PRO A 177 -0.79 -10.28 -5.51
CA PRO A 177 -0.01 -11.02 -6.49
C PRO A 177 0.31 -10.22 -7.74
N LYS A 178 1.29 -10.75 -8.46
CA LYS A 178 1.81 -10.14 -9.67
C LYS A 178 0.84 -10.27 -10.84
N ASN A 179 0.66 -9.16 -11.56
CA ASN A 179 -0.09 -9.06 -12.80
C ASN A 179 0.69 -8.13 -13.74
N TYR A 180 0.13 -7.62 -14.81
CA TYR A 180 0.85 -6.86 -15.82
C TYR A 180 0.44 -5.39 -15.86
N ALA A 181 1.45 -4.49 -15.85
CA ALA A 181 1.32 -3.07 -16.15
C ALA A 181 1.54 -2.84 -17.65
N ASP A 182 0.60 -2.21 -18.32
CA ASP A 182 0.59 -2.03 -19.79
C ASP A 182 0.54 -0.56 -20.24
N TYR A 183 0.57 0.37 -19.28
CA TYR A 183 0.64 1.82 -19.51
C TYR A 183 1.85 2.45 -18.84
N LEU A 184 2.38 3.49 -19.48
CA LEU A 184 3.41 4.37 -18.93
C LEU A 184 2.82 5.77 -18.75
N VAL A 185 2.83 6.26 -17.51
CA VAL A 185 2.44 7.62 -17.13
C VAL A 185 3.70 8.45 -16.89
N GLU A 186 3.92 9.49 -17.69
CA GLU A 186 5.03 10.45 -17.54
C GLU A 186 4.50 11.74 -16.88
N PHE A 187 5.22 12.23 -15.87
CA PHE A 187 4.88 13.42 -15.11
C PHE A 187 5.77 14.62 -15.50
N THR A 188 5.28 15.84 -15.21
CA THR A 188 5.98 17.11 -15.55
C THR A 188 7.30 17.33 -14.81
N ASN A 189 7.60 16.52 -13.80
CA ASN A 189 8.88 16.49 -13.09
C ASN A 189 9.86 15.46 -13.67
N GLY A 190 9.46 14.72 -14.71
CA GLY A 190 10.27 13.70 -15.38
C GLY A 190 10.12 12.30 -14.81
N GLU A 191 9.31 12.09 -13.76
CA GLU A 191 9.00 10.77 -13.23
C GLU A 191 8.19 9.98 -14.24
N GLN A 192 8.43 8.67 -14.31
CA GLN A 192 7.71 7.73 -15.16
C GLN A 192 7.29 6.53 -14.32
N ILE A 193 5.99 6.22 -14.33
CA ILE A 193 5.44 5.08 -13.60
C ILE A 193 4.69 4.18 -14.58
N LYS A 194 4.98 2.89 -14.55
CA LYS A 194 4.27 1.88 -15.31
C LYS A 194 3.16 1.31 -14.43
N CYS A 195 1.95 1.28 -14.95
CA CYS A 195 0.76 0.82 -14.22
C CYS A 195 -0.21 0.12 -15.17
N HIS A 196 -1.23 -0.51 -14.61
CA HIS A 196 -2.36 -1.04 -15.39
C HIS A 196 -3.29 0.10 -15.85
N GLY A 197 -4.02 -0.09 -16.94
CA GLY A 197 -4.99 0.89 -17.48
C GLY A 197 -6.01 1.36 -16.45
N ASN A 198 -6.48 0.44 -15.60
CA ASN A 198 -7.44 0.73 -14.53
C ASN A 198 -6.80 1.27 -13.23
N HIS A 199 -5.50 1.54 -13.22
CA HIS A 199 -4.85 2.13 -12.05
C HIS A 199 -5.36 3.55 -11.84
N GLU A 200 -5.94 3.85 -10.68
CA GLU A 200 -6.52 5.15 -10.36
C GLU A 200 -5.51 6.10 -9.75
N TRP A 201 -5.60 7.34 -10.20
CA TRP A 201 -4.80 8.47 -9.78
C TRP A 201 -5.69 9.52 -9.13
N PHE A 202 -5.41 9.89 -7.92
CA PHE A 202 -6.06 11.04 -7.27
C PHE A 202 -5.45 12.33 -7.84
N VAL A 203 -6.18 13.03 -8.69
CA VAL A 203 -5.72 14.22 -9.42
C VAL A 203 -6.67 15.40 -9.28
N TYR A 204 -6.14 16.61 -9.40
CA TYR A 204 -6.94 17.82 -9.60
C TYR A 204 -7.13 18.06 -11.09
N ASN A 205 -8.34 17.88 -11.59
CA ASN A 205 -8.71 18.10 -12.97
C ASN A 205 -9.01 19.59 -13.19
N ARG A 206 -8.25 20.24 -14.06
CA ARG A 206 -8.43 21.68 -14.35
C ARG A 206 -9.63 22.00 -15.20
N HIS A 207 -10.11 21.10 -16.05
CA HIS A 207 -11.32 21.29 -16.81
C HIS A 207 -12.52 21.39 -15.88
N ARG A 208 -12.57 20.50 -14.89
CA ARG A 208 -13.66 20.39 -13.92
C ARG A 208 -13.43 21.19 -12.63
N MET A 209 -12.24 21.81 -12.49
CA MET A 209 -11.85 22.66 -11.34
C MET A 209 -11.88 21.96 -9.96
N LYS A 210 -11.70 20.63 -9.89
CA LYS A 210 -11.84 19.83 -8.67
C LYS A 210 -10.84 18.70 -8.59
N TYR A 211 -10.78 18.03 -7.42
CA TYR A 211 -10.06 16.77 -7.22
C TYR A 211 -10.98 15.61 -7.58
N GLU A 212 -10.43 14.62 -8.25
CA GLU A 212 -11.13 13.38 -8.61
C GLU A 212 -10.14 12.22 -8.76
N ASN A 213 -10.64 10.98 -8.58
CA ASN A 213 -9.91 9.78 -8.95
C ASN A 213 -10.21 9.47 -10.41
N LEU A 214 -9.18 9.35 -11.21
CA LEU A 214 -9.28 8.96 -12.61
C LEU A 214 -8.36 7.78 -12.88
N THR A 215 -8.84 6.81 -13.62
CA THR A 215 -8.00 5.74 -14.12
C THR A 215 -6.99 6.27 -15.13
N THR A 216 -5.94 5.51 -15.38
CA THR A 216 -4.94 5.85 -16.40
C THR A 216 -5.60 6.02 -17.77
N GLU A 217 -6.57 5.16 -18.10
CA GLU A 217 -7.32 5.21 -19.37
C GLU A 217 -8.29 6.39 -19.42
N GLU A 218 -8.99 6.70 -18.34
CA GLU A 218 -9.87 7.89 -18.29
C GLU A 218 -9.11 9.20 -18.47
N MET A 219 -7.89 9.30 -17.96
CA MET A 219 -7.03 10.46 -18.22
C MET A 219 -6.54 10.49 -19.66
N LEU A 220 -6.24 9.32 -20.27
CA LEU A 220 -5.81 9.22 -21.66
C LEU A 220 -6.93 9.57 -22.65
N ALA A 221 -8.17 9.25 -22.30
CA ALA A 221 -9.37 9.58 -23.11
C ALA A 221 -9.71 11.07 -23.09
N GLN A 222 -9.14 11.86 -22.17
CA GLN A 222 -9.33 13.31 -22.08
C GLN A 222 -8.09 14.05 -22.57
N ASP A 223 -8.23 15.34 -22.91
CA ASP A 223 -7.10 16.18 -23.26
C ASP A 223 -6.16 16.35 -22.05
N ILE A 224 -4.95 15.77 -22.12
CA ILE A 224 -3.93 15.88 -21.06
C ILE A 224 -3.37 17.29 -20.94
N GLU A 225 -3.32 18.02 -22.06
CA GLU A 225 -2.79 19.39 -22.13
C GLU A 225 -3.53 20.25 -23.16
N THR A 226 -3.54 21.56 -22.96
CA THR A 226 -4.07 22.52 -23.94
C THR A 226 -3.03 23.58 -24.25
N GLY A 227 -3.00 24.03 -25.48
CA GLY A 227 -2.11 25.08 -25.96
C GLY A 227 -0.77 24.55 -26.46
N ASN A 228 0.05 25.42 -27.07
CA ASN A 228 1.35 25.05 -27.57
C ASN A 228 2.36 25.00 -26.39
N PRO A 229 3.14 23.91 -26.21
CA PRO A 229 4.13 23.74 -25.16
C PRO A 229 5.13 24.91 -24.99
N ASN A 230 5.38 25.65 -26.07
CA ASN A 230 6.32 26.76 -26.12
C ASN A 230 5.68 28.13 -25.81
N THR A 231 4.38 28.20 -25.52
CA THR A 231 3.66 29.45 -25.27
C THR A 231 3.25 29.60 -23.79
N ARG A 232 2.98 30.86 -23.36
CA ARG A 232 2.47 31.16 -22.01
C ARG A 232 1.05 30.58 -21.75
N GLY A 233 0.32 30.17 -22.76
CA GLY A 233 -1.03 29.61 -22.67
C GLY A 233 -1.06 28.09 -22.45
N HIS A 234 0.09 27.41 -22.52
CA HIS A 234 0.15 25.95 -22.32
C HIS A 234 -0.17 25.54 -20.87
N ARG A 235 -1.05 24.57 -20.72
CA ARG A 235 -1.51 24.06 -19.41
C ARG A 235 -1.72 22.54 -19.46
N TYR A 236 -1.24 21.83 -18.45
CA TYR A 236 -1.60 20.43 -18.16
C TYR A 236 -2.88 20.39 -17.34
N HIS A 237 -3.74 19.41 -17.58
CA HIS A 237 -5.07 19.32 -16.97
C HIS A 237 -5.10 18.50 -15.68
N PHE A 238 -4.35 17.43 -15.56
CA PHE A 238 -4.33 16.55 -14.41
C PHE A 238 -3.15 16.85 -13.49
N LEU A 239 -3.44 17.43 -12.31
CA LEU A 239 -2.42 17.81 -11.33
C LEU A 239 -2.50 16.92 -10.10
N LEU A 240 -1.38 16.35 -9.68
CA LEU A 240 -1.29 15.59 -8.45
C LEU A 240 -1.58 16.46 -7.21
N PRO A 241 -2.13 15.89 -6.12
CA PRO A 241 -2.36 16.63 -4.87
C PRO A 241 -1.05 17.11 -4.26
N HIS A 242 -1.15 18.09 -3.37
CA HIS A 242 -0.02 18.51 -2.57
C HIS A 242 0.27 17.45 -1.49
N LYS A 243 1.44 16.83 -1.53
CA LYS A 243 1.92 15.98 -0.45
C LYS A 243 2.49 16.82 0.70
N LYS A 244 2.40 16.33 1.93
CA LYS A 244 3.10 16.91 3.08
C LYS A 244 4.60 16.65 2.97
N MET A 245 5.41 17.40 3.71
CA MET A 245 6.82 17.07 3.85
C MET A 245 6.94 15.73 4.55
N PHE A 246 7.83 14.88 4.06
CA PHE A 246 8.19 13.66 4.76
C PHE A 246 8.81 14.04 6.11
N GLU A 247 8.27 13.53 7.22
CA GLU A 247 8.69 13.94 8.56
C GLU A 247 10.09 13.40 8.90
N GLY A 248 10.35 12.12 8.61
CA GLY A 248 11.58 11.45 8.99
C GLY A 248 11.76 11.36 10.52
N SER A 249 12.88 10.83 10.97
CA SER A 249 13.25 10.80 12.39
C SER A 249 14.62 11.45 12.60
N TYR A 250 14.84 12.00 13.79
CA TYR A 250 16.18 12.47 14.15
C TYR A 250 17.15 11.29 14.18
N LYS A 251 18.32 11.44 13.56
CA LYS A 251 19.36 10.42 13.49
C LYS A 251 20.69 10.96 13.98
N GLU A 252 21.43 10.12 14.66
CA GLU A 252 22.85 10.36 14.90
C GLU A 252 23.63 10.01 13.64
N LEU A 253 24.12 11.04 12.95
CA LEU A 253 24.75 10.92 11.63
C LEU A 253 26.27 11.07 11.77
N PRO A 254 27.07 10.27 11.04
CA PRO A 254 28.54 10.28 11.14
C PRO A 254 29.17 11.64 10.84
N VAL A 255 28.60 12.39 9.89
CA VAL A 255 28.98 13.76 9.53
C VAL A 255 27.79 14.67 9.78
N GLU A 256 28.00 15.82 10.41
CA GLU A 256 26.93 16.82 10.60
C GLU A 256 26.32 17.21 9.24
N PRO A 257 24.97 17.26 9.10
CA PRO A 257 24.31 17.40 7.80
C PRO A 257 24.76 18.61 6.98
N TYR A 258 24.91 19.79 7.58
CA TYR A 258 25.41 20.96 6.87
C TYR A 258 26.85 20.77 6.34
N VAL A 259 27.69 20.15 7.14
CA VAL A 259 29.10 19.87 6.78
C VAL A 259 29.17 18.89 5.62
N LEU A 260 28.37 17.79 5.66
CA LEU A 260 28.29 16.88 4.55
C LEU A 260 27.81 17.60 3.26
N GLY A 261 26.76 18.41 3.37
CA GLY A 261 26.25 19.19 2.26
C GLY A 261 27.31 20.10 1.63
N ALA A 262 28.04 20.83 2.45
CA ALA A 262 29.14 21.69 2.00
C ALA A 262 30.28 20.89 1.34
N TRP A 263 30.63 19.74 1.89
CA TRP A 263 31.67 18.88 1.33
C TRP A 263 31.22 18.21 0.00
N LEU A 264 29.95 17.84 -0.12
CA LEU A 264 29.40 17.30 -1.37
C LEU A 264 29.54 18.26 -2.53
N GLY A 265 29.41 19.56 -2.33
CA GLY A 265 29.70 20.61 -3.32
C GLY A 265 31.22 20.74 -3.54
N ASP A 266 31.88 21.42 -2.66
CA ASP A 266 33.26 21.91 -2.85
C ASP A 266 34.37 21.06 -2.19
N GLY A 267 34.05 19.84 -1.71
CA GLY A 267 35.03 18.97 -1.06
C GLY A 267 35.89 18.16 -2.03
N THR A 268 37.08 17.78 -1.58
CA THR A 268 38.01 16.91 -2.33
C THR A 268 37.90 15.46 -1.86
N THR A 269 37.74 14.54 -2.80
CA THR A 269 37.59 13.09 -2.50
C THR A 269 38.89 12.39 -2.11
N SER A 270 40.04 13.01 -2.37
CA SER A 270 41.35 12.41 -2.05
C SER A 270 41.81 12.65 -0.63
N LYS A 271 41.49 13.81 -0.07
CA LYS A 271 41.98 14.26 1.25
C LYS A 271 40.87 14.68 2.23
N GLY A 272 39.65 14.88 1.77
CA GLY A 272 38.55 15.42 2.58
C GLY A 272 38.55 16.93 2.75
N ASP A 273 39.50 17.66 2.13
CA ASP A 273 39.62 19.12 2.21
C ASP A 273 38.41 19.81 1.54
N LEU A 274 38.09 21.02 1.97
CA LEU A 274 37.11 21.90 1.33
C LEU A 274 37.78 23.10 0.65
N THR A 275 37.29 23.45 -0.56
CA THR A 275 37.69 24.68 -1.25
C THR A 275 36.56 25.69 -1.15
N ILE A 276 36.77 26.80 -0.47
CA ILE A 276 35.74 27.82 -0.21
C ILE A 276 36.16 29.14 -0.85
N CYS A 277 35.25 29.82 -1.54
CA CYS A 277 35.44 31.18 -2.05
C CYS A 277 35.79 32.14 -0.93
N ASN A 278 36.68 33.08 -1.17
CA ASN A 278 37.06 34.11 -0.18
C ASN A 278 35.90 34.96 0.35
N THR A 279 34.79 35.02 -0.42
CA THR A 279 33.55 35.73 -0.05
C THR A 279 32.62 34.94 0.82
N ASP A 280 32.85 33.66 1.03
CA ASP A 280 31.90 32.71 1.64
C ASP A 280 32.48 32.08 2.91
N ILE A 281 33.22 32.86 3.69
CA ILE A 281 33.90 32.40 4.90
C ILE A 281 32.95 31.86 5.97
N GLU A 282 31.68 32.26 5.91
CA GLU A 282 30.62 31.77 6.81
C GLU A 282 30.51 30.24 6.78
N ILE A 283 30.82 29.59 5.65
CA ILE A 283 30.82 28.13 5.52
C ILE A 283 31.84 27.50 6.46
N LEU A 284 33.07 28.01 6.46
CA LEU A 284 34.12 27.53 7.36
C LEU A 284 33.77 27.79 8.83
N ALA A 285 33.23 28.95 9.13
CA ALA A 285 32.81 29.29 10.50
C ALA A 285 31.72 28.32 11.01
N GLU A 286 30.79 27.88 10.16
CA GLU A 286 29.78 26.90 10.55
C GLU A 286 30.37 25.50 10.76
N ILE A 287 31.25 25.04 9.88
CA ILE A 287 31.93 23.74 10.00
C ILE A 287 32.73 23.63 11.30
N LEU A 288 33.44 24.69 11.67
CA LEU A 288 34.26 24.72 12.90
C LEU A 288 33.44 24.82 14.20
N LYS A 289 32.12 24.95 14.16
CA LYS A 289 31.26 24.80 15.34
C LYS A 289 31.18 23.37 15.83
N VAL A 290 31.43 22.41 14.97
CA VAL A 290 31.47 20.97 15.34
C VAL A 290 32.73 20.72 16.17
N LYS A 291 32.56 20.37 17.45
CA LYS A 291 33.64 20.37 18.49
C LYS A 291 34.88 19.57 18.13
N HIS A 292 34.77 18.52 17.35
CA HIS A 292 35.92 17.65 17.01
C HIS A 292 36.58 18.05 15.67
N TYR A 293 36.05 19.03 14.94
CA TYR A 293 36.66 19.57 13.74
C TYR A 293 37.59 20.74 14.07
N THR A 294 38.83 20.65 13.62
CA THR A 294 39.80 21.73 13.80
C THR A 294 40.55 22.04 12.54
N LEU A 295 40.75 23.34 12.28
CA LEU A 295 41.51 23.80 11.13
C LEU A 295 42.97 23.40 11.25
N GLN A 296 43.51 22.67 10.27
CA GLN A 296 44.90 22.17 10.28
C GLN A 296 45.79 23.03 9.36
N ASN A 297 45.41 23.19 8.08
CA ASN A 297 46.17 23.93 7.11
C ASN A 297 45.23 24.75 6.18
N ILE A 298 45.78 25.86 5.65
CA ILE A 298 45.13 26.72 4.66
C ILE A 298 46.06 26.82 3.46
N TYR A 299 45.52 26.55 2.28
CA TYR A 299 46.24 26.64 1.00
C TYR A 299 45.60 27.74 0.15
N GLU A 300 46.38 28.79 -0.19
CA GLU A 300 45.94 29.89 -1.03
C GLU A 300 45.76 29.47 -2.48
N GLN A 301 44.64 29.84 -3.09
CA GLN A 301 44.37 29.69 -4.51
C GLN A 301 43.77 31.02 -5.04
N VAL A 302 43.77 31.19 -6.38
CA VAL A 302 43.21 32.41 -6.97
C VAL A 302 41.70 32.48 -6.72
N GLY A 303 41.28 33.45 -5.95
CA GLY A 303 39.83 33.69 -5.65
C GLY A 303 39.19 32.73 -4.59
N CYS A 304 39.92 31.75 -4.10
CA CYS A 304 39.42 30.81 -3.08
C CYS A 304 40.59 30.29 -2.21
N LYS A 305 40.22 29.57 -1.11
CA LYS A 305 41.19 28.91 -0.24
C LYS A 305 40.74 27.46 -0.02
N ARG A 306 41.72 26.54 -0.01
CA ARG A 306 41.49 25.16 0.37
C ARG A 306 41.84 24.98 1.84
N TYR A 307 40.90 24.42 2.60
CA TYR A 307 40.99 24.25 4.05
C TYR A 307 41.12 22.76 4.36
N GLU A 308 42.17 22.38 5.06
CA GLU A 308 42.33 21.04 5.60
C GLU A 308 41.77 21.01 7.03
N ILE A 309 40.75 20.17 7.24
CA ILE A 309 40.00 20.08 8.49
C ILE A 309 40.24 18.71 9.11
N ARG A 310 40.91 18.70 10.29
CA ARG A 310 41.16 17.46 11.06
C ARG A 310 39.83 16.92 11.58
N GLY A 311 39.63 15.59 11.51
CA GLY A 311 38.44 14.87 11.93
C GLY A 311 37.43 14.65 10.81
N LEU A 312 37.37 15.54 9.82
CA LEU A 312 36.38 15.46 8.73
C LEU A 312 36.62 14.27 7.80
N ARG A 313 37.86 13.96 7.50
CA ARG A 313 38.21 12.83 6.62
C ARG A 313 37.82 11.49 7.24
N GLU A 314 38.07 11.30 8.53
CA GLU A 314 37.73 10.12 9.28
C GLU A 314 36.22 9.88 9.30
N ASP A 315 35.43 10.94 9.49
CA ASP A 315 33.96 10.85 9.48
C ASP A 315 33.40 10.56 8.09
N LEU A 316 33.98 11.17 7.04
CA LEU A 316 33.64 10.86 5.65
C LEU A 316 33.96 9.42 5.26
N GLN A 317 35.04 8.85 5.82
CA GLN A 317 35.40 7.45 5.60
C GLN A 317 34.40 6.46 6.22
N LYS A 318 33.75 6.81 7.32
CA LYS A 318 32.63 6.02 7.88
C LYS A 318 31.45 5.89 6.91
N LEU A 319 31.25 6.90 6.06
CA LEU A 319 30.24 6.91 5.00
C LEU A 319 30.72 6.24 3.68
N GLY A 320 31.90 5.60 3.68
CA GLY A 320 32.49 5.01 2.48
C GLY A 320 33.04 6.04 1.48
N MET A 321 33.14 7.30 1.88
CA MET A 321 33.68 8.41 1.07
C MET A 321 35.18 8.61 1.34
N CYS A 322 35.86 9.37 0.51
CA CYS A 322 37.30 9.66 0.65
C CYS A 322 38.22 8.43 0.58
N GLN A 323 37.82 7.34 -0.03
CA GLN A 323 38.61 6.12 -0.21
C GLN A 323 39.39 6.05 -1.55
N SER A 324 39.08 6.93 -2.50
CA SER A 324 39.67 6.93 -3.82
C SER A 324 39.79 8.34 -4.42
N ARG A 325 40.75 8.53 -5.39
CA ARG A 325 40.91 9.79 -6.11
C ARG A 325 39.81 10.12 -7.11
N ASN A 326 38.76 9.32 -7.21
CA ASN A 326 37.72 9.46 -8.22
C ASN A 326 36.56 10.33 -7.69
N ALA A 327 36.36 11.53 -8.26
CA ALA A 327 35.32 12.49 -7.85
C ALA A 327 33.86 11.98 -8.06
N ILE A 328 33.67 10.92 -8.85
CA ILE A 328 32.37 10.33 -9.21
C ILE A 328 31.74 9.59 -8.03
N LYS A 329 32.46 9.35 -6.92
CA LYS A 329 31.97 8.61 -5.75
C LYS A 329 31.30 9.45 -4.66
N LYS A 330 30.96 10.72 -4.93
CA LYS A 330 30.14 11.51 -4.02
C LYS A 330 28.66 11.16 -4.21
N PHE A 331 27.94 10.91 -3.13
CA PHE A 331 26.50 10.63 -3.13
C PHE A 331 25.89 11.11 -1.80
N ILE A 332 24.56 11.24 -1.74
CA ILE A 332 23.85 11.48 -0.49
C ILE A 332 23.41 10.13 0.07
N PRO A 333 23.90 9.70 1.27
CA PRO A 333 23.49 8.43 1.86
C PRO A 333 21.99 8.42 2.23
N ASP A 334 21.34 7.25 2.13
CA ASP A 334 19.91 7.06 2.42
C ASP A 334 19.55 7.42 3.86
N GLU A 335 20.48 7.22 4.81
CA GLU A 335 20.28 7.63 6.20
C GLU A 335 20.07 9.15 6.36
N TYR A 336 20.70 9.97 5.49
CA TYR A 336 20.48 11.41 5.47
C TYR A 336 19.17 11.78 4.77
N LEU A 337 18.73 11.03 3.77
CA LEU A 337 17.44 11.24 3.08
C LEU A 337 16.25 10.88 3.97
N SER A 338 16.42 9.94 4.91
CA SER A 338 15.41 9.50 5.88
C SER A 338 15.50 10.20 7.23
N ALA A 339 16.45 11.13 7.41
CA ALA A 339 16.62 11.91 8.62
C ALA A 339 15.51 12.95 8.82
N SER A 340 15.49 13.64 9.98
CA SER A 340 14.50 14.65 10.30
C SER A 340 14.47 15.79 9.27
N VAL A 341 13.34 16.51 9.19
CA VAL A 341 13.19 17.67 8.30
C VAL A 341 14.32 18.69 8.50
N GLU A 342 14.68 18.96 9.75
CA GLU A 342 15.73 19.90 10.09
C GLU A 342 17.10 19.45 9.57
N GLN A 343 17.46 18.17 9.80
CA GLN A 343 18.74 17.61 9.31
C GLN A 343 18.84 17.64 7.79
N ARG A 344 17.75 17.31 7.09
CA ARG A 344 17.69 17.38 5.63
C ARG A 344 17.77 18.81 5.09
N LEU A 345 17.17 19.80 5.78
CA LEU A 345 17.30 21.21 5.44
C LEU A 345 18.73 21.74 5.64
N GLN A 346 19.42 21.29 6.69
CA GLN A 346 20.83 21.62 6.92
C GLN A 346 21.73 21.02 5.82
N LEU A 347 21.50 19.78 5.43
CA LEU A 347 22.22 19.15 4.32
C LEU A 347 22.04 19.95 3.01
N LEU A 348 20.78 20.28 2.69
CA LEU A 348 20.47 21.07 1.49
C LEU A 348 21.08 22.49 1.57
N ALA A 349 21.12 23.10 2.74
CA ALA A 349 21.74 24.40 2.96
C ALA A 349 23.26 24.38 2.65
N GLY A 350 23.96 23.33 3.12
CA GLY A 350 25.38 23.13 2.80
C GLY A 350 25.65 23.00 1.30
N ILE A 351 24.81 22.23 0.58
CA ILE A 351 24.90 22.08 -0.90
C ILE A 351 24.64 23.44 -1.60
N ILE A 352 23.66 24.20 -1.13
CA ILE A 352 23.35 25.51 -1.74
C ILE A 352 24.48 26.50 -1.47
N ASP A 353 25.04 26.50 -0.27
CA ASP A 353 26.09 27.43 0.14
C ASP A 353 27.41 27.19 -0.63
N THR A 354 27.60 26.02 -1.20
CA THR A 354 28.71 25.67 -2.10
C THR A 354 28.31 25.77 -3.58
N ASP A 355 27.68 24.73 -4.11
CA ASP A 355 27.32 24.55 -5.54
C ASP A 355 26.02 25.26 -5.97
N GLY A 356 25.28 25.87 -5.04
CA GLY A 356 24.03 26.54 -5.33
C GLY A 356 24.18 28.03 -5.64
N SER A 357 23.19 28.55 -6.35
CA SER A 357 23.04 29.99 -6.62
C SER A 357 21.56 30.42 -6.48
N ARG A 358 21.33 31.69 -6.19
CA ARG A 358 20.01 32.30 -6.15
C ARG A 358 19.65 32.84 -7.53
N LYS A 359 18.44 32.53 -8.02
CA LYS A 359 17.88 33.12 -9.24
C LYS A 359 16.63 33.96 -8.86
N GLY A 360 16.75 35.26 -8.97
CA GLY A 360 15.72 36.18 -8.50
C GLY A 360 15.58 36.16 -6.96
N GLU A 361 14.36 36.33 -6.46
CA GLU A 361 14.09 36.46 -5.04
C GLU A 361 13.62 35.16 -4.35
N SER A 362 13.21 34.14 -5.14
CA SER A 362 12.49 32.98 -4.63
C SER A 362 13.01 31.63 -5.13
N GLN A 363 13.97 31.59 -6.05
CA GLN A 363 14.39 30.33 -6.67
C GLN A 363 15.85 30.01 -6.39
N TYR A 364 16.15 28.75 -6.12
CA TYR A 364 17.50 28.22 -6.10
C TYR A 364 17.83 27.42 -7.35
N VAL A 365 19.10 27.44 -7.71
CA VAL A 365 19.68 26.64 -8.79
C VAL A 365 20.92 25.93 -8.24
N VAL A 366 20.96 24.62 -8.32
CA VAL A 366 22.13 23.78 -8.01
C VAL A 366 22.63 23.18 -9.32
N THR A 367 23.94 23.25 -9.56
CA THR A 367 24.55 22.75 -10.79
C THR A 367 25.59 21.70 -10.45
N THR A 368 25.47 20.51 -11.04
CA THR A 368 26.41 19.40 -10.81
C THR A 368 26.67 18.60 -12.08
N ILE A 369 27.84 18.00 -12.18
CA ILE A 369 28.19 17.02 -13.24
C ILE A 369 28.08 15.58 -12.74
N ASN A 370 27.79 15.38 -11.46
CA ASN A 370 27.72 14.07 -10.83
C ASN A 370 26.25 13.62 -10.74
N GLU A 371 25.94 12.49 -11.40
CA GLU A 371 24.59 11.94 -11.44
C GLU A 371 24.08 11.52 -10.06
N ASN A 372 24.92 10.95 -9.20
CA ASN A 372 24.53 10.55 -7.86
C ASN A 372 24.16 11.76 -6.99
N ILE A 373 24.88 12.89 -7.15
CA ILE A 373 24.53 14.16 -6.48
C ILE A 373 23.22 14.71 -7.05
N ARG A 374 23.05 14.70 -8.39
CA ARG A 374 21.79 15.10 -9.03
C ARG A 374 20.61 14.33 -8.44
N ASP A 375 20.71 13.01 -8.39
CA ASP A 375 19.62 12.14 -7.95
C ASP A 375 19.33 12.30 -6.46
N GLY A 376 20.36 12.39 -5.62
CA GLY A 376 20.21 12.64 -4.19
C GLY A 376 19.60 14.01 -3.88
N VAL A 377 19.99 15.07 -4.60
CA VAL A 377 19.39 16.41 -4.45
C VAL A 377 17.93 16.43 -4.92
N LEU A 378 17.59 15.71 -6.00
CA LEU A 378 16.20 15.55 -6.44
C LEU A 378 15.34 14.86 -5.39
N GLN A 379 15.82 13.77 -4.82
CA GLN A 379 15.15 13.04 -3.75
C GLN A 379 14.95 13.92 -2.51
N LEU A 380 15.99 14.65 -2.11
CA LEU A 380 15.96 15.57 -0.99
C LEU A 380 14.88 16.65 -1.18
N ILE A 381 14.80 17.29 -2.35
CA ILE A 381 13.82 18.31 -2.68
C ILE A 381 12.39 17.71 -2.76
N ASN A 382 12.26 16.53 -3.37
CA ASN A 382 10.99 15.80 -3.45
C ASN A 382 10.46 15.41 -2.06
N SER A 383 11.35 15.08 -1.11
CA SER A 383 10.97 14.75 0.28
C SER A 383 10.33 15.93 1.02
N PHE A 384 10.63 17.16 0.62
CA PHE A 384 9.96 18.39 1.12
C PHE A 384 8.64 18.69 0.40
N GLY A 385 8.26 17.92 -0.62
CA GLY A 385 7.07 18.16 -1.44
C GLY A 385 7.20 19.41 -2.34
N TRP A 386 8.40 19.86 -2.66
CA TRP A 386 8.63 20.99 -3.56
C TRP A 386 8.78 20.52 -5.00
N ARG A 387 8.28 21.33 -5.93
CA ARG A 387 8.51 21.10 -7.35
C ARG A 387 9.95 21.38 -7.72
N VAL A 388 10.58 20.41 -8.37
CA VAL A 388 11.92 20.51 -8.92
C VAL A 388 11.89 20.32 -10.44
N SER A 389 12.79 20.96 -11.15
CA SER A 389 13.04 20.72 -12.59
C SER A 389 14.53 20.52 -12.83
N VAL A 390 14.86 19.59 -13.68
CA VAL A 390 16.24 19.31 -14.11
C VAL A 390 16.36 19.61 -15.60
N ASN A 391 17.44 20.28 -15.97
CA ASN A 391 17.83 20.46 -17.36
C ASN A 391 19.26 19.95 -17.51
N THR A 392 19.43 18.86 -18.24
CA THR A 392 20.73 18.29 -18.57
C THR A 392 21.20 18.89 -19.87
N ARG A 393 22.44 19.36 -19.92
CA ARG A 393 23.08 19.92 -21.09
C ARG A 393 24.34 19.12 -21.41
N PRO A 394 24.63 18.85 -22.70
CA PRO A 394 25.86 18.18 -23.10
C PRO A 394 27.08 19.04 -22.72
N PRO A 395 28.28 18.42 -22.65
CA PRO A 395 29.51 19.13 -22.35
C PRO A 395 29.76 20.26 -23.34
N VAL A 396 30.11 21.43 -22.82
CA VAL A 396 30.44 22.61 -23.61
C VAL A 396 31.82 23.14 -23.20
N THR A 397 32.50 23.79 -24.12
CA THR A 397 33.72 24.55 -23.79
C THR A 397 33.34 25.81 -23.01
N SER A 398 33.93 26.01 -21.83
CA SER A 398 33.73 27.21 -21.04
C SER A 398 34.32 28.46 -21.71
N SER A 399 33.88 29.64 -21.28
CA SER A 399 34.45 30.93 -21.76
C SER A 399 35.96 31.09 -21.47
N SER A 400 36.49 30.29 -20.53
CA SER A 400 37.92 30.18 -20.19
C SER A 400 38.65 29.10 -20.96
N GLY A 401 38.03 28.48 -22.00
CA GLY A 401 38.68 27.49 -22.87
C GLY A 401 38.73 26.07 -22.27
N ILE A 402 38.14 25.81 -21.12
CA ILE A 402 38.11 24.45 -20.52
C ILE A 402 37.06 23.62 -21.24
N ILE A 403 37.47 22.49 -21.81
CA ILE A 403 36.57 21.53 -22.47
C ILE A 403 35.89 20.67 -21.43
N GLY A 404 34.57 20.76 -21.34
CA GLY A 404 33.76 19.86 -20.50
C GLY A 404 33.85 18.40 -20.99
N LYS A 405 33.86 17.45 -20.08
CA LYS A 405 33.90 16.01 -20.39
C LYS A 405 32.61 15.28 -20.01
N HIS A 406 31.76 15.90 -19.22
CA HIS A 406 30.55 15.31 -18.67
C HIS A 406 29.35 16.22 -18.87
N ASP A 407 28.16 15.65 -18.91
CA ASP A 407 26.90 16.37 -18.92
C ASP A 407 26.75 17.25 -17.67
N VAL A 408 26.12 18.41 -17.84
CA VAL A 408 25.89 19.37 -16.76
C VAL A 408 24.40 19.32 -16.39
N HIS A 409 24.11 18.93 -15.15
CA HIS A 409 22.75 18.89 -14.62
C HIS A 409 22.44 20.19 -13.86
N ILE A 410 21.42 20.91 -14.32
CA ILE A 410 20.98 22.17 -13.73
C ILE A 410 19.63 21.94 -13.04
N ILE A 411 19.65 21.85 -11.71
CA ILE A 411 18.51 21.58 -10.85
C ILE A 411 17.92 22.92 -10.37
N ARG A 412 16.62 23.17 -10.64
CA ARG A 412 15.94 24.39 -10.25
C ARG A 412 14.73 24.07 -9.39
N PHE A 413 14.59 24.78 -8.27
CA PHE A 413 13.45 24.60 -7.37
C PHE A 413 13.13 25.89 -6.62
N THR A 414 11.89 25.97 -6.11
CA THR A 414 11.39 27.10 -5.33
C THR A 414 10.90 26.54 -3.98
N PRO A 415 11.57 26.82 -2.86
CA PRO A 415 11.20 26.29 -1.57
C PRO A 415 9.95 26.97 -1.01
N ALA A 416 9.16 26.22 -0.24
CA ALA A 416 8.00 26.72 0.48
C ALA A 416 8.28 27.05 1.96
N CYS A 417 9.50 26.80 2.42
CA CYS A 417 9.99 27.24 3.74
C CYS A 417 11.43 27.77 3.63
N HIS A 418 11.90 28.43 4.67
CA HIS A 418 13.26 28.92 4.71
C HIS A 418 14.27 27.77 4.83
N ILE A 419 15.30 27.79 3.98
CA ILE A 419 16.46 26.90 4.05
C ILE A 419 17.53 27.63 4.86
N PRO A 420 18.16 26.99 5.86
CA PRO A 420 19.08 27.64 6.80
C PRO A 420 20.49 27.87 6.20
N CYS A 421 20.55 28.46 4.98
CA CYS A 421 21.80 28.87 4.34
C CYS A 421 22.57 29.87 5.22
N LYS A 422 23.88 29.70 5.28
CA LYS A 422 24.78 30.54 6.08
C LYS A 422 25.29 31.72 5.26
N VAL A 423 25.56 31.51 3.98
CA VAL A 423 26.04 32.52 3.06
C VAL A 423 24.94 33.56 2.74
N ASN A 424 25.05 34.78 3.22
CA ASN A 424 23.99 35.77 3.13
C ASN A 424 23.57 36.14 1.71
N ARG A 425 24.51 36.24 0.75
CA ARG A 425 24.22 36.51 -0.66
C ARG A 425 23.38 35.45 -1.34
N LYS A 426 23.35 34.20 -0.82
CA LYS A 426 22.59 33.08 -1.36
C LYS A 426 21.20 32.96 -0.72
N LYS A 427 20.88 33.66 0.33
CA LYS A 427 19.53 33.62 0.96
C LYS A 427 18.47 34.21 0.04
N ILE A 428 17.35 33.53 -0.13
CA ILE A 428 16.17 34.06 -0.82
C ILE A 428 15.37 34.98 0.10
N THR A 429 14.68 35.94 -0.47
CA THR A 429 13.87 36.95 0.26
C THR A 429 12.37 36.64 0.20
N LYS A 430 11.93 35.82 -0.78
CA LYS A 430 10.53 35.41 -0.96
C LYS A 430 10.42 33.92 -1.03
N LEU A 431 9.43 33.36 -0.34
CA LEU A 431 9.04 31.97 -0.47
C LEU A 431 8.09 31.78 -1.65
N GLY A 432 8.15 30.63 -2.32
CA GLY A 432 7.29 30.34 -3.44
C GLY A 432 6.02 29.59 -3.04
N GLN A 433 4.98 29.72 -3.85
CA GLN A 433 3.83 28.82 -3.74
C GLN A 433 4.20 27.42 -4.22
N ARG A 434 3.69 26.41 -3.55
CA ARG A 434 3.85 25.02 -3.97
C ARG A 434 3.15 24.83 -5.33
N ARG A 435 3.92 24.58 -6.39
CA ARG A 435 3.38 24.21 -7.70
C ARG A 435 3.18 22.70 -7.76
N ARG A 436 2.01 22.26 -8.22
CA ARG A 436 1.67 20.83 -8.37
C ARG A 436 2.45 20.17 -9.50
N VAL A 437 2.78 18.89 -9.35
CA VAL A 437 3.22 18.02 -10.44
C VAL A 437 1.96 17.67 -11.25
N ALA A 438 2.08 17.55 -12.56
CA ALA A 438 0.97 17.20 -13.43
C ALA A 438 1.33 15.97 -14.28
N VAL A 439 0.32 15.25 -14.75
CA VAL A 439 0.45 14.24 -15.80
C VAL A 439 0.82 14.97 -17.09
N LYS A 440 1.90 14.53 -17.73
CA LYS A 440 2.44 15.11 -18.96
C LYS A 440 2.07 14.31 -20.18
N ARG A 441 2.11 12.99 -20.06
CA ARG A 441 1.86 12.07 -21.17
C ARG A 441 1.47 10.69 -20.63
N ILE A 442 0.58 10.00 -21.33
CA ILE A 442 0.22 8.61 -21.09
C ILE A 442 0.37 7.85 -22.41
N CYS A 443 0.96 6.66 -22.39
CA CYS A 443 1.07 5.81 -23.56
C CYS A 443 1.04 4.31 -23.20
N LYS A 444 0.46 3.49 -24.08
CA LYS A 444 0.52 2.03 -23.97
C LYS A 444 1.95 1.55 -24.15
N ILE A 445 2.34 0.54 -23.38
CA ILE A 445 3.64 -0.13 -23.45
C ILE A 445 3.44 -1.65 -23.58
N LYS A 446 4.50 -2.39 -23.86
CA LYS A 446 4.46 -3.85 -23.73
C LYS A 446 4.21 -4.19 -22.26
N PRO A 447 3.32 -5.14 -21.96
CA PRO A 447 3.03 -5.55 -20.58
C PRO A 447 4.31 -5.93 -19.83
N VAL A 448 4.48 -5.39 -18.62
CA VAL A 448 5.57 -5.69 -17.69
C VAL A 448 4.97 -6.15 -16.37
N GLN A 449 5.65 -7.05 -15.68
CA GLN A 449 5.17 -7.60 -14.41
C GLN A 449 5.06 -6.51 -13.34
N GLY A 450 4.05 -6.60 -12.50
CA GLY A 450 3.81 -5.68 -11.40
C GLY A 450 2.91 -6.30 -10.34
N ASN A 451 2.74 -5.65 -9.22
CA ASN A 451 1.85 -6.04 -8.14
C ASN A 451 1.11 -4.83 -7.57
N CYS A 452 0.21 -5.08 -6.63
CA CYS A 452 -0.44 -4.07 -5.81
C CYS A 452 -0.08 -4.33 -4.35
N ILE A 453 -0.05 -3.29 -3.52
CA ILE A 453 0.13 -3.44 -2.07
C ILE A 453 -1.02 -2.76 -1.33
N GLN A 454 -1.41 -3.34 -0.21
CA GLN A 454 -2.25 -2.68 0.78
C GLN A 454 -1.36 -2.05 1.84
N VAL A 455 -1.61 -0.79 2.12
CA VAL A 455 -0.93 -0.06 3.19
C VAL A 455 -1.97 0.47 4.16
N LYS A 456 -1.57 0.64 5.39
CA LYS A 456 -2.39 1.32 6.39
C LYS A 456 -2.85 2.67 5.86
N ASP A 457 -4.16 2.91 5.81
CA ASP A 457 -4.81 4.10 5.27
C ASP A 457 -4.98 4.15 3.73
N GLY A 458 -4.64 3.10 2.99
CA GLY A 458 -4.91 2.93 1.55
C GLY A 458 -4.17 3.88 0.59
N LEU A 459 -3.39 4.85 1.09
CA LEU A 459 -2.67 5.85 0.29
C LEU A 459 -1.17 5.83 0.59
N TYR A 460 -0.36 5.58 -0.42
CA TYR A 460 1.10 5.61 -0.33
C TYR A 460 1.74 6.28 -1.55
N CYS A 461 3.04 6.51 -1.48
CA CYS A 461 3.79 7.23 -2.49
C CYS A 461 4.77 6.29 -3.21
N VAL A 462 4.76 6.31 -4.54
CA VAL A 462 5.61 5.52 -5.43
C VAL A 462 6.46 6.40 -6.34
N GLY A 463 7.51 5.82 -6.91
CA GLY A 463 8.49 6.54 -7.74
C GLY A 463 9.45 7.40 -6.89
N LYS A 464 10.57 7.77 -7.46
CA LYS A 464 11.57 8.65 -6.80
C LYS A 464 11.00 10.03 -6.44
N SER A 465 9.90 10.43 -7.08
CA SER A 465 9.16 11.67 -6.79
C SER A 465 8.01 11.50 -5.81
N MET A 466 7.78 10.29 -5.27
CA MET A 466 6.72 9.99 -4.30
C MET A 466 5.32 10.37 -4.80
N ILE A 467 4.77 9.64 -5.79
CA ILE A 467 3.45 9.84 -6.43
C ILE A 467 2.35 9.04 -5.70
N PRO A 468 1.15 9.59 -5.35
CA PRO A 468 0.11 8.92 -4.54
C PRO A 468 -0.92 8.05 -5.32
N THR A 469 -1.53 6.97 -4.68
CA THR A 469 -2.48 5.96 -5.28
C THR A 469 -3.54 5.36 -4.28
N HIS A 470 -4.74 4.74 -4.73
CA HIS A 470 -5.94 4.38 -3.90
C HIS A 470 -6.87 3.18 -4.34
N ASN A 471 -7.97 2.72 -3.49
CA ASN A 471 -8.86 1.53 -3.68
C ASN A 471 -10.27 1.58 -3.00
N SER A 472 -11.45 1.03 -3.59
CA SER A 472 -12.81 0.50 -3.14
C SER A 472 -14.10 1.05 -3.81
N THR A 473 -15.24 0.24 -4.11
CA THR A 473 -16.35 0.76 -4.98
C THR A 473 -17.82 0.33 -4.74
N LEU A 474 -18.24 -0.94 -4.43
CA LEU A 474 -19.66 -1.35 -4.45
C LEU A 474 -20.55 -0.67 -3.40
N ALA A 475 -20.07 -0.57 -2.18
CA ALA A 475 -20.80 0.06 -1.07
C ALA A 475 -21.14 1.53 -1.35
N ILE A 476 -20.27 2.23 -2.09
CA ILE A 476 -20.44 3.63 -2.46
C ILE A 476 -21.70 3.85 -3.29
N PHE A 477 -21.97 2.98 -4.28
CA PHE A 477 -23.21 3.05 -5.06
C PHE A 477 -24.45 2.81 -4.19
N TYR A 478 -24.37 1.90 -3.22
CA TYR A 478 -25.50 1.63 -2.32
C TYR A 478 -25.79 2.81 -1.39
N LEU A 479 -24.76 3.43 -0.84
CA LEU A 479 -24.89 4.62 0.02
C LEU A 479 -25.50 5.80 -0.76
N THR A 480 -25.03 6.06 -1.98
CA THR A 480 -25.53 7.17 -2.82
C THR A 480 -26.97 6.94 -3.32
N TRP A 481 -27.34 5.69 -3.56
CA TRP A 481 -28.71 5.34 -3.90
C TRP A 481 -29.67 5.55 -2.73
N LEU A 482 -29.31 5.06 -1.52
CA LEU A 482 -30.14 5.26 -0.32
C LEU A 482 -30.24 6.74 0.06
N ALA A 483 -29.17 7.51 -0.11
CA ALA A 483 -29.17 8.94 0.13
C ALA A 483 -30.11 9.70 -0.81
N GLY A 484 -30.27 9.25 -2.07
CA GLY A 484 -31.27 9.77 -3.00
C GLY A 484 -32.69 9.37 -2.64
N LYS A 485 -32.91 8.14 -2.15
CA LYS A 485 -34.24 7.67 -1.70
C LYS A 485 -34.72 8.37 -0.44
N GLU A 486 -33.83 8.60 0.52
CA GLU A 486 -34.17 9.13 1.85
C GLU A 486 -33.26 10.30 2.25
N PRO A 487 -33.26 11.42 1.48
CA PRO A 487 -32.29 12.51 1.66
C PRO A 487 -32.37 13.20 3.04
N ASN A 488 -33.48 13.01 3.76
CA ASN A 488 -33.73 13.64 5.04
C ASN A 488 -33.46 12.71 6.25
N LYS A 489 -32.91 11.50 6.02
CA LYS A 489 -32.59 10.54 7.11
C LYS A 489 -31.11 10.20 7.10
N PRO A 490 -30.41 10.35 8.23
CA PRO A 490 -28.95 10.12 8.28
C PRO A 490 -28.59 8.65 8.06
N ILE A 491 -27.51 8.46 7.30
CA ILE A 491 -26.79 7.21 7.07
C ILE A 491 -25.43 7.37 7.75
N LEU A 492 -25.06 6.45 8.63
CA LEU A 492 -23.76 6.44 9.29
C LEU A 492 -22.87 5.33 8.72
N SER A 493 -21.69 5.69 8.25
CA SER A 493 -20.64 4.78 7.80
C SER A 493 -19.49 4.74 8.80
N GLY A 494 -19.14 3.55 9.29
CA GLY A 494 -18.04 3.30 10.22
C GLY A 494 -16.99 2.35 9.66
N SER A 495 -15.69 2.64 9.85
CA SER A 495 -14.59 1.77 9.47
C SER A 495 -13.46 1.80 10.49
N HIS A 496 -12.42 0.98 10.32
CA HIS A 496 -11.27 0.92 11.23
C HIS A 496 -10.39 2.18 11.17
N SER A 497 -10.41 2.96 10.09
CA SER A 497 -9.50 4.12 9.94
C SER A 497 -10.14 5.36 9.33
N ASN A 498 -9.68 6.56 9.75
CA ASN A 498 -10.16 7.85 9.25
C ASN A 498 -9.81 8.11 7.78
N SER A 499 -8.73 7.56 7.27
CA SER A 499 -8.31 7.74 5.88
C SER A 499 -9.15 6.90 4.93
N PHE A 500 -9.51 5.67 5.34
CA PHE A 500 -10.45 4.84 4.61
C PHE A 500 -11.82 5.52 4.51
N VAL A 501 -12.35 5.97 5.64
CA VAL A 501 -13.58 6.75 5.73
C VAL A 501 -13.58 7.96 4.81
N ARG A 502 -12.44 8.67 4.71
CA ARG A 502 -12.26 9.81 3.81
C ARG A 502 -12.37 9.43 2.34
N GLY A 503 -11.81 8.29 1.96
CA GLY A 503 -11.90 7.78 0.59
C GLY A 503 -13.34 7.49 0.18
N VAL A 504 -14.11 6.84 1.05
CA VAL A 504 -15.54 6.57 0.80
C VAL A 504 -16.34 7.86 0.69
N TYR A 505 -16.08 8.86 1.55
CA TYR A 505 -16.71 10.18 1.46
C TYR A 505 -16.44 10.87 0.12
N ASP A 506 -15.18 10.92 -0.32
CA ASP A 506 -14.80 11.61 -1.56
C ASP A 506 -15.45 10.92 -2.80
N GLU A 507 -15.57 9.60 -2.82
CA GLU A 507 -16.23 8.85 -3.90
C GLU A 507 -17.75 8.99 -3.87
N CYS A 508 -18.41 8.98 -2.71
CA CYS A 508 -19.83 9.29 -2.61
C CYS A 508 -20.12 10.69 -3.17
N LEU A 509 -19.30 11.67 -2.80
CA LEU A 509 -19.48 13.04 -3.31
C LEU A 509 -19.34 13.12 -4.83
N ARG A 510 -18.43 12.35 -5.43
CA ARG A 510 -18.23 12.27 -6.88
C ARG A 510 -19.49 11.80 -7.62
N ILE A 511 -20.16 10.76 -7.09
CA ILE A 511 -21.41 10.26 -7.70
C ILE A 511 -22.54 11.27 -7.52
N LEU A 512 -22.70 11.84 -6.32
CA LEU A 512 -23.75 12.80 -5.97
C LEU A 512 -23.64 14.14 -6.71
N ASP A 513 -22.43 14.56 -7.09
CA ASP A 513 -22.22 15.76 -7.92
C ASP A 513 -22.39 15.49 -9.42
N GLY A 514 -22.73 14.25 -9.83
CA GLY A 514 -22.89 13.85 -11.23
C GLY A 514 -21.58 13.88 -12.02
N GLU A 515 -20.47 13.73 -11.34
CA GLU A 515 -19.15 13.78 -11.95
C GLU A 515 -18.74 12.42 -12.55
N GLY A 516 -17.89 12.46 -13.57
CA GLY A 516 -17.35 11.24 -14.16
C GLY A 516 -18.35 10.40 -14.93
N GLU A 517 -19.32 11.03 -15.60
CA GLU A 517 -20.34 10.36 -16.42
C GLU A 517 -21.37 9.53 -15.61
N TYR A 518 -21.52 9.83 -14.30
CA TYR A 518 -22.56 9.24 -13.47
C TYR A 518 -23.88 10.02 -13.62
N LEU A 519 -24.98 9.29 -13.89
CA LEU A 519 -26.32 9.84 -14.16
C LEU A 519 -27.20 9.90 -12.89
N TRP A 520 -26.60 10.23 -11.72
CA TRP A 520 -27.33 10.25 -10.46
C TRP A 520 -28.48 11.27 -10.43
N HIS A 521 -28.27 12.45 -11.03
CA HIS A 521 -29.30 13.50 -11.10
C HIS A 521 -30.47 13.15 -12.01
N ASP A 522 -30.28 12.26 -12.98
CA ASP A 522 -31.40 11.76 -13.80
C ASP A 522 -32.35 10.87 -12.99
N VAL A 523 -31.72 10.05 -12.07
CA VAL A 523 -32.47 9.13 -11.20
C VAL A 523 -33.20 9.89 -10.09
N PHE A 524 -32.57 10.93 -9.54
CA PHE A 524 -33.13 11.75 -8.45
C PHE A 524 -33.20 13.22 -8.85
N PRO A 525 -34.12 13.57 -9.78
CA PRO A 525 -34.24 14.92 -10.30
C PRO A 525 -34.67 15.89 -9.19
N GLY A 526 -34.05 17.05 -9.15
CA GLY A 526 -34.30 18.09 -8.13
C GLY A 526 -33.55 17.95 -6.83
N LEU A 527 -32.83 16.84 -6.59
CA LEU A 527 -31.89 16.71 -5.46
C LEU A 527 -30.50 17.18 -5.87
N SER A 528 -29.81 17.82 -4.94
CA SER A 528 -28.42 18.24 -5.10
C SER A 528 -27.71 18.28 -3.76
N VAL A 529 -26.39 18.25 -3.78
CA VAL A 529 -25.57 18.43 -2.58
C VAL A 529 -25.74 19.88 -2.09
N SER A 530 -26.30 20.04 -0.89
CA SER A 530 -26.60 21.34 -0.31
C SER A 530 -25.49 21.86 0.63
N ASN A 531 -24.74 20.95 1.26
CA ASN A 531 -23.64 21.29 2.15
C ASN A 531 -22.65 20.13 2.26
N THR A 532 -21.37 20.46 2.41
CA THR A 532 -20.30 19.48 2.65
C THR A 532 -19.36 19.94 3.75
N ASN A 533 -18.94 19.01 4.60
CA ASN A 533 -17.89 19.24 5.58
C ASN A 533 -16.75 18.23 5.35
N ALA A 534 -15.81 18.63 4.54
CA ALA A 534 -14.66 17.80 4.17
C ALA A 534 -13.75 17.46 5.36
N LYS A 535 -13.74 18.24 6.45
CA LYS A 535 -12.92 17.96 7.64
C LYS A 535 -13.50 16.80 8.44
N ASP A 536 -14.81 16.79 8.60
CA ASP A 536 -15.52 15.81 9.43
C ASP A 536 -16.20 14.72 8.58
N CYS A 537 -15.95 14.71 7.25
CA CYS A 537 -16.50 13.76 6.27
C CYS A 537 -18.04 13.65 6.36
N ARG A 538 -18.75 14.75 6.03
CA ARG A 538 -20.20 14.82 6.09
C ARG A 538 -20.80 15.47 4.83
N ILE A 539 -21.95 14.98 4.37
CA ILE A 539 -22.66 15.47 3.16
C ILE A 539 -24.13 15.62 3.48
N ASP A 540 -24.69 16.81 3.17
CA ASP A 540 -26.14 17.05 3.15
C ASP A 540 -26.66 17.07 1.71
N ILE A 541 -27.80 16.41 1.50
CA ILE A 541 -28.56 16.41 0.25
C ILE A 541 -29.84 17.22 0.47
N ASP A 542 -30.28 17.96 -0.56
CA ASP A 542 -31.46 18.83 -0.61
C ASP A 542 -31.35 20.04 0.34
N ARG A 543 -31.16 19.84 1.63
CA ARG A 543 -31.09 20.91 2.63
C ARG A 543 -30.14 20.58 3.76
N ARG A 544 -29.59 21.59 4.39
CA ARG A 544 -28.74 21.41 5.58
C ARG A 544 -29.56 20.87 6.77
N GLN A 545 -29.03 19.85 7.44
CA GLN A 545 -29.67 19.16 8.54
C GLN A 545 -28.79 19.19 9.80
N ARG A 546 -29.38 18.83 10.95
CA ARG A 546 -28.64 18.69 12.21
C ARG A 546 -27.73 17.46 12.24
N PHE A 547 -28.21 16.36 11.66
CA PHE A 547 -27.45 15.15 11.35
C PHE A 547 -27.48 15.00 9.85
N GLU A 548 -26.33 15.03 9.25
CA GLU A 548 -26.19 15.11 7.80
C GLU A 548 -26.67 13.81 7.13
N THR A 549 -27.06 13.89 5.86
CA THR A 549 -27.59 12.73 5.11
C THR A 549 -26.57 11.58 5.06
N LEU A 550 -25.30 11.89 4.86
CA LEU A 550 -24.19 10.92 4.92
C LEU A 550 -23.16 11.39 5.92
N GLU A 551 -22.91 10.57 6.91
CA GLU A 551 -21.93 10.79 7.97
C GLU A 551 -20.92 9.63 7.98
N PHE A 552 -19.60 9.94 8.03
CA PHE A 552 -18.54 8.95 7.98
C PHE A 552 -17.61 9.09 9.17
N THR A 553 -17.31 7.98 9.86
CA THR A 553 -16.48 7.99 11.08
C THR A 553 -15.60 6.73 11.19
N SER A 554 -14.52 6.81 11.97
CA SER A 554 -13.74 5.63 12.33
C SER A 554 -14.07 5.15 13.74
N ILE A 555 -13.98 3.82 13.95
CA ILE A 555 -14.24 3.18 15.23
C ILE A 555 -13.23 3.65 16.29
N GLY A 556 -13.70 3.88 17.53
CA GLY A 556 -12.83 4.24 18.65
C GLY A 556 -12.44 5.72 18.75
N THR A 557 -13.00 6.61 17.94
CA THR A 557 -12.69 8.06 17.97
C THR A 557 -13.42 8.85 19.06
N GLY A 558 -14.21 8.19 19.92
CA GLY A 558 -14.88 8.82 21.07
C GLY A 558 -16.00 9.80 20.70
N ASN A 559 -16.69 9.60 19.60
CA ASN A 559 -17.68 10.49 19.00
C ASN A 559 -19.09 10.35 19.59
N ALA A 560 -19.21 10.06 20.87
CA ALA A 560 -20.49 9.90 21.55
C ALA A 560 -21.37 11.16 21.40
N GLY A 561 -22.55 10.98 20.79
CA GLY A 561 -23.54 12.06 20.61
C GLY A 561 -23.40 12.91 19.34
N LEU A 562 -22.35 12.74 18.55
CA LEU A 562 -22.08 13.51 17.32
C LEU A 562 -22.75 12.92 16.07
N TYR A 563 -23.01 11.60 16.04
CA TYR A 563 -23.50 10.87 14.85
C TYR A 563 -24.81 10.16 15.12
N ARG A 564 -25.59 9.92 14.07
CA ARG A 564 -26.84 9.16 14.10
C ARG A 564 -27.03 8.35 12.81
N ALA A 565 -27.71 7.21 12.91
CA ALA A 565 -28.16 6.39 11.80
C ALA A 565 -29.65 6.16 11.90
N ALA A 566 -30.41 6.60 10.90
CA ALA A 566 -31.86 6.39 10.83
C ALA A 566 -32.25 5.47 9.66
N THR A 567 -31.59 5.58 8.50
CA THR A 567 -31.77 4.68 7.37
C THR A 567 -30.87 3.47 7.46
N LEU A 568 -29.56 3.69 7.60
CA LEU A 568 -28.54 2.63 7.59
C LEU A 568 -27.39 2.95 8.54
N LEU A 569 -26.95 1.92 9.27
CA LEU A 569 -25.61 1.83 9.86
C LEU A 569 -24.79 0.92 8.95
N TYR A 570 -23.78 1.47 8.30
CA TYR A 570 -22.85 0.74 7.47
C TYR A 570 -21.50 0.57 8.17
N CYS A 571 -21.01 -0.65 8.25
CA CYS A 571 -19.73 -1.02 8.86
C CYS A 571 -18.83 -1.66 7.80
N ASP A 572 -17.69 -1.04 7.53
CA ASP A 572 -16.73 -1.45 6.52
C ASP A 572 -15.38 -1.82 7.15
N ASP A 573 -14.95 -3.06 6.96
CA ASP A 573 -13.66 -3.58 7.42
C ASP A 573 -13.25 -3.08 8.82
N LEU A 574 -14.03 -3.46 9.86
CA LEU A 574 -13.77 -3.02 11.23
C LEU A 574 -12.49 -3.63 11.83
N VAL A 575 -12.03 -4.78 11.32
CA VAL A 575 -10.76 -5.43 11.70
C VAL A 575 -9.63 -4.83 10.86
N SER A 576 -8.66 -4.21 11.51
CA SER A 576 -7.59 -3.47 10.82
C SER A 576 -6.45 -4.32 10.25
N GLY A 577 -6.53 -5.68 10.33
CA GLY A 577 -5.54 -6.59 9.80
C GLY A 577 -5.26 -7.81 10.67
N ILE A 578 -4.29 -8.61 10.24
CA ILE A 578 -3.97 -9.93 10.83
C ILE A 578 -3.57 -9.86 12.31
N GLU A 579 -2.86 -8.81 12.74
CA GLU A 579 -2.47 -8.65 14.14
C GLU A 579 -3.64 -8.51 15.11
N VAL A 580 -4.72 -7.84 14.68
CA VAL A 580 -5.96 -7.75 15.46
C VAL A 580 -6.71 -9.08 15.40
N ALA A 581 -6.72 -9.70 14.23
CA ALA A 581 -7.42 -10.95 13.96
C ALA A 581 -6.91 -12.13 14.78
N LEU A 582 -5.60 -12.19 15.02
CA LEU A 582 -4.96 -13.25 15.80
C LEU A 582 -5.07 -13.06 17.32
N SER A 583 -5.46 -11.88 17.79
CA SER A 583 -5.61 -11.58 19.21
C SER A 583 -7.10 -11.58 19.62
N LYS A 584 -7.53 -12.62 20.35
CA LYS A 584 -8.90 -12.70 20.89
C LYS A 584 -9.24 -11.49 21.76
N GLU A 585 -8.30 -11.01 22.58
CA GLU A 585 -8.47 -9.84 23.43
C GLU A 585 -8.75 -8.56 22.62
N ARG A 586 -8.02 -8.35 21.51
CA ARG A 586 -8.26 -7.21 20.61
C ARG A 586 -9.61 -7.32 19.89
N LEU A 587 -10.00 -8.53 19.47
CA LEU A 587 -11.33 -8.77 18.89
C LEU A 587 -12.46 -8.58 19.91
N ASP A 588 -12.27 -8.98 21.19
CA ASP A 588 -13.21 -8.73 22.28
C ASP A 588 -13.40 -7.22 22.51
N LYS A 589 -12.31 -6.47 22.53
CA LYS A 589 -12.34 -5.01 22.66
C LYS A 589 -13.01 -4.34 21.46
N LEU A 590 -12.74 -4.82 20.24
CA LEU A 590 -13.38 -4.33 19.03
C LEU A 590 -14.89 -4.56 19.05
N TRP A 591 -15.34 -5.74 19.49
CA TRP A 591 -16.74 -6.06 19.69
C TRP A 591 -17.42 -5.16 20.72
N GLU A 592 -16.73 -4.89 21.85
CA GLU A 592 -17.22 -3.96 22.87
C GLU A 592 -17.42 -2.56 22.29
N ILE A 593 -16.42 -2.00 21.59
CA ILE A 593 -16.53 -0.67 20.96
C ILE A 593 -17.64 -0.66 19.92
N TYR A 594 -17.73 -1.67 19.04
CA TYR A 594 -18.79 -1.77 18.05
C TYR A 594 -20.19 -1.75 18.71
N THR A 595 -20.40 -2.55 19.75
CA THR A 595 -21.71 -2.68 20.41
C THR A 595 -22.07 -1.47 21.28
N THR A 596 -21.09 -0.82 21.91
CA THR A 596 -21.31 0.31 22.84
C THR A 596 -21.23 1.68 22.19
N ASP A 597 -20.54 1.80 21.06
CA ASP A 597 -20.39 3.08 20.36
C ASP A 597 -21.14 3.11 19.02
N LEU A 598 -20.74 2.38 17.99
CA LEU A 598 -21.36 2.45 16.66
C LEU A 598 -22.82 2.02 16.65
N ARG A 599 -23.13 0.85 17.20
CA ARG A 599 -24.49 0.28 17.17
C ARG A 599 -25.51 1.11 17.97
N GLN A 600 -25.04 1.82 19.00
CA GLN A 600 -25.90 2.73 19.80
C GLN A 600 -26.28 4.01 19.04
N ARG A 601 -25.77 4.25 17.85
CA ARG A 601 -26.14 5.40 17.01
C ARG A 601 -27.41 5.18 16.20
N LYS A 602 -27.90 3.95 16.11
CA LYS A 602 -29.15 3.62 15.43
C LYS A 602 -30.33 4.31 16.11
N ILE A 603 -31.20 4.95 15.32
CA ILE A 603 -32.41 5.61 15.80
C ILE A 603 -33.63 4.76 15.44
N GLY A 604 -34.43 4.38 16.44
CA GLY A 604 -35.66 3.60 16.26
C GLY A 604 -35.41 2.15 15.82
N ASN A 605 -36.50 1.43 15.54
CA ASN A 605 -36.46 0.00 15.19
C ASN A 605 -36.32 -0.25 13.67
N VAL A 606 -36.32 0.82 12.87
CA VAL A 606 -36.32 0.72 11.39
C VAL A 606 -34.94 0.90 10.76
N CYS A 607 -33.95 1.37 11.52
CA CYS A 607 -32.59 1.54 11.01
C CYS A 607 -31.95 0.19 10.71
N LYS A 608 -31.55 0.00 9.46
CA LYS A 608 -30.91 -1.23 8.97
C LYS A 608 -29.43 -1.25 9.31
N GLU A 609 -28.83 -2.42 9.17
CA GLU A 609 -27.40 -2.61 9.45
C GLU A 609 -26.75 -3.42 8.34
N LEU A 610 -25.68 -2.88 7.74
CA LEU A 610 -24.89 -3.51 6.67
C LEU A 610 -23.44 -3.63 7.11
N HIS A 611 -22.91 -4.83 7.02
CA HIS A 611 -21.48 -5.10 7.18
C HIS A 611 -20.89 -5.60 5.87
N ILE A 612 -19.78 -5.01 5.44
CA ILE A 612 -18.97 -5.54 4.33
C ILE A 612 -17.55 -5.67 4.85
N ALA A 613 -16.99 -6.87 4.81
CA ALA A 613 -15.62 -7.09 5.26
C ALA A 613 -15.06 -8.41 4.73
N THR A 614 -13.74 -8.48 4.66
CA THR A 614 -13.03 -9.75 4.59
C THR A 614 -13.12 -10.46 5.95
N ARG A 615 -13.33 -11.77 5.96
CA ARG A 615 -13.33 -12.55 7.20
C ARG A 615 -11.91 -12.79 7.68
N TRP A 616 -11.73 -12.73 8.99
CA TRP A 616 -10.43 -12.89 9.62
C TRP A 616 -10.41 -13.99 10.69
N SER A 617 -11.50 -14.10 11.43
CA SER A 617 -11.63 -15.01 12.57
C SER A 617 -13.09 -15.34 12.81
N VAL A 618 -13.36 -16.48 13.43
CA VAL A 618 -14.72 -16.80 13.94
C VAL A 618 -15.18 -15.81 14.99
N HIS A 619 -14.24 -15.15 15.70
CA HIS A 619 -14.51 -14.14 16.73
C HIS A 619 -14.52 -12.71 16.21
N ASP A 620 -14.43 -12.46 14.89
CA ASP A 620 -14.60 -11.13 14.32
C ASP A 620 -16.06 -10.64 14.49
N VAL A 621 -16.32 -9.36 14.17
CA VAL A 621 -17.66 -8.77 14.37
C VAL A 621 -18.73 -9.53 13.57
N ILE A 622 -18.43 -9.93 12.31
CA ILE A 622 -19.37 -10.67 11.48
C ILE A 622 -19.62 -12.08 12.06
N GLY A 623 -18.59 -12.80 12.53
CA GLY A 623 -18.74 -14.13 13.12
C GLY A 623 -19.60 -14.12 14.38
N ARG A 624 -19.42 -13.13 15.24
CA ARG A 624 -20.26 -12.98 16.46
C ARG A 624 -21.70 -12.57 16.14
N LEU A 625 -21.90 -11.81 15.05
CA LEU A 625 -23.24 -11.50 14.58
C LEU A 625 -23.89 -12.74 13.97
N GLU A 626 -23.17 -13.54 13.21
CA GLU A 626 -23.63 -14.80 12.62
C GLU A 626 -24.10 -15.76 13.73
N GLU A 627 -23.32 -15.96 14.79
CA GLU A 627 -23.69 -16.75 15.96
C GLU A 627 -24.94 -16.19 16.67
N ARG A 628 -24.97 -14.87 16.89
CA ARG A 628 -26.06 -14.20 17.60
C ARG A 628 -27.40 -14.24 16.88
N TYR A 629 -27.38 -14.19 15.54
CA TYR A 629 -28.57 -14.17 14.69
C TYR A 629 -28.82 -15.50 14.00
N GLU A 630 -28.22 -16.59 14.47
CA GLU A 630 -28.48 -17.95 13.98
C GLU A 630 -29.97 -18.28 14.00
N GLY A 631 -30.52 -18.73 12.88
CA GLY A 631 -31.95 -19.03 12.73
C GLY A 631 -32.90 -17.82 12.61
N SER A 632 -32.38 -16.61 12.45
CA SER A 632 -33.22 -15.42 12.26
C SER A 632 -33.48 -15.15 10.78
N ASP A 633 -34.73 -15.09 10.35
CA ASP A 633 -35.13 -14.72 8.98
C ASP A 633 -34.89 -13.23 8.66
N ARG A 634 -34.58 -12.41 9.67
CA ARG A 634 -34.34 -10.97 9.54
C ARG A 634 -32.86 -10.60 9.39
N ALA A 635 -31.97 -11.59 9.45
CA ALA A 635 -30.54 -11.41 9.27
C ALA A 635 -30.01 -12.34 8.17
N LYS A 636 -29.18 -11.82 7.26
CA LYS A 636 -28.58 -12.59 6.17
C LYS A 636 -27.07 -12.43 6.17
N PHE A 637 -26.37 -13.53 6.00
CA PHE A 637 -24.91 -13.60 5.91
C PHE A 637 -24.52 -14.20 4.56
N ILE A 638 -23.86 -13.41 3.73
CA ILE A 638 -23.39 -13.82 2.39
C ILE A 638 -21.89 -14.01 2.44
N LYS A 639 -21.43 -15.16 2.04
CA LYS A 639 -20.01 -15.50 1.87
C LYS A 639 -19.79 -15.78 0.39
N VAL A 640 -18.97 -14.96 -0.27
CA VAL A 640 -18.58 -15.18 -1.67
C VAL A 640 -17.14 -15.69 -1.66
N PRO A 641 -16.90 -16.99 -1.85
CA PRO A 641 -15.55 -17.55 -1.86
C PRO A 641 -14.79 -17.13 -3.12
N ALA A 642 -13.46 -17.15 -3.05
CA ALA A 642 -12.59 -16.87 -4.19
C ALA A 642 -12.73 -17.92 -5.30
N LEU A 643 -12.84 -19.19 -4.91
CA LEU A 643 -13.04 -20.33 -5.80
C LEU A 643 -14.41 -20.96 -5.53
N ASP A 644 -15.05 -21.42 -6.58
CA ASP A 644 -16.31 -22.16 -6.53
C ASP A 644 -16.09 -23.66 -6.19
N GLU A 645 -17.17 -24.46 -6.22
CA GLU A 645 -17.13 -25.90 -5.95
C GLU A 645 -16.31 -26.72 -6.99
N ASN A 646 -16.05 -26.14 -8.16
CA ASN A 646 -15.24 -26.74 -9.22
C ASN A 646 -13.78 -26.26 -9.17
N ASP A 647 -13.38 -25.54 -8.11
CA ASP A 647 -12.07 -24.93 -7.95
C ASP A 647 -11.77 -23.90 -9.08
N GLU A 648 -12.82 -23.22 -9.56
CA GLU A 648 -12.74 -22.12 -10.53
C GLU A 648 -13.05 -20.75 -9.89
N SER A 649 -12.41 -19.70 -10.42
CA SER A 649 -12.56 -18.35 -9.89
C SER A 649 -13.98 -17.79 -10.02
N ASN A 650 -14.57 -17.34 -8.93
CA ASN A 650 -15.79 -16.54 -8.92
C ASN A 650 -15.58 -15.08 -9.38
N PHE A 651 -14.33 -14.65 -9.55
CA PHE A 651 -13.94 -13.26 -9.81
C PHE A 651 -13.16 -13.09 -11.12
N ASP A 652 -13.22 -14.06 -12.04
CA ASP A 652 -12.71 -13.91 -13.41
C ASP A 652 -13.75 -13.19 -14.26
N TYR A 653 -13.51 -11.93 -14.57
CA TYR A 653 -14.46 -11.06 -15.26
C TYR A 653 -14.00 -10.72 -16.68
N PRO A 654 -14.96 -10.38 -17.59
CA PRO A 654 -14.65 -9.81 -18.89
C PRO A 654 -13.69 -8.61 -18.77
N TYR A 655 -12.93 -8.35 -19.83
CA TYR A 655 -11.96 -7.23 -19.91
C TYR A 655 -10.76 -7.34 -18.96
N GLY A 656 -10.50 -8.49 -18.33
CA GLY A 656 -9.38 -8.70 -17.42
C GLY A 656 -9.44 -7.89 -16.12
N VAL A 657 -10.64 -7.48 -15.68
CA VAL A 657 -10.83 -6.68 -14.46
C VAL A 657 -11.00 -7.52 -13.19
N GLY A 658 -10.75 -8.83 -13.26
CA GLY A 658 -10.90 -9.78 -12.15
C GLY A 658 -9.63 -10.59 -11.92
N PHE A 659 -9.79 -11.75 -11.27
CA PHE A 659 -8.71 -12.68 -10.91
C PHE A 659 -8.97 -14.07 -11.48
N SER A 660 -7.97 -14.62 -12.18
CA SER A 660 -8.09 -15.95 -12.78
C SER A 660 -8.05 -17.06 -11.74
N THR A 661 -8.44 -18.26 -12.15
CA THR A 661 -8.36 -19.48 -11.33
C THR A 661 -6.92 -19.80 -10.92
N GLU A 662 -5.96 -19.68 -11.85
CA GLU A 662 -4.53 -19.89 -11.59
C GLU A 662 -4.03 -18.99 -10.49
N PHE A 663 -4.43 -17.72 -10.53
CA PHE A 663 -4.12 -16.76 -9.50
C PHE A 663 -4.49 -17.24 -8.10
N TYR A 664 -5.73 -17.69 -7.91
CA TYR A 664 -6.18 -18.13 -6.58
C TYR A 664 -5.52 -19.44 -6.14
N ARG A 665 -5.16 -20.32 -7.08
CA ARG A 665 -4.41 -21.54 -6.77
C ARG A 665 -3.00 -21.24 -6.27
N GLU A 666 -2.28 -20.31 -6.92
CA GLU A 666 -0.97 -19.84 -6.44
C GLU A 666 -1.05 -19.22 -5.04
N GLN A 667 -2.13 -18.47 -4.75
CA GLN A 667 -2.34 -17.92 -3.40
C GLN A 667 -2.53 -19.01 -2.35
N ARG A 668 -3.28 -20.04 -2.69
CA ARG A 668 -3.51 -21.19 -1.79
C ARG A 668 -2.22 -21.91 -1.45
N GLU A 669 -1.30 -22.05 -2.40
CA GLU A 669 0.01 -22.71 -2.19
C GLU A 669 0.94 -21.87 -1.28
N THR A 670 0.76 -20.55 -1.22
CA THR A 670 1.65 -19.66 -0.46
C THR A 670 1.15 -19.35 0.96
N MET A 671 -0.06 -19.74 1.32
CA MET A 671 -0.70 -19.45 2.60
C MET A 671 -0.95 -20.67 3.45
N ASP A 672 -1.00 -20.49 4.77
CA ASP A 672 -1.55 -21.53 5.67
C ASP A 672 -3.06 -21.72 5.44
N ASP A 673 -3.55 -22.94 5.62
CA ASP A 673 -4.94 -23.31 5.33
C ASP A 673 -5.95 -22.45 6.11
N ALA A 674 -5.68 -22.11 7.37
CA ALA A 674 -6.57 -21.28 8.17
C ALA A 674 -6.66 -19.83 7.64
N SER A 675 -5.54 -19.24 7.20
CA SER A 675 -5.53 -17.92 6.53
C SER A 675 -6.24 -17.97 5.18
N TRP A 676 -5.98 -19.01 4.35
CA TRP A 676 -6.65 -19.19 3.08
C TRP A 676 -8.17 -19.30 3.26
N ARG A 677 -8.61 -20.17 4.16
CA ARG A 677 -10.05 -20.34 4.44
C ARG A 677 -10.71 -19.07 4.96
N ALA A 678 -10.04 -18.36 5.85
CA ALA A 678 -10.57 -17.11 6.41
C ALA A 678 -10.68 -16.03 5.32
N LEU A 679 -9.58 -15.70 4.67
CA LEU A 679 -9.48 -14.53 3.79
C LEU A 679 -10.12 -14.75 2.42
N TYR A 680 -9.89 -15.91 1.81
CA TYR A 680 -10.31 -16.18 0.44
C TYR A 680 -11.57 -17.01 0.32
N MET A 681 -11.81 -17.96 1.24
CA MET A 681 -13.05 -18.73 1.24
C MET A 681 -14.13 -18.12 2.12
N ASN A 682 -13.80 -17.11 2.92
CA ASN A 682 -14.68 -16.44 3.91
C ASN A 682 -15.27 -17.42 4.96
N GLU A 683 -14.51 -18.51 5.23
CA GLU A 683 -14.82 -19.56 6.18
C GLU A 683 -13.73 -19.68 7.24
N PRO A 684 -13.58 -18.69 8.15
CA PRO A 684 -12.58 -18.79 9.19
C PRO A 684 -12.81 -20.00 10.08
N ILE A 685 -11.73 -20.66 10.45
CA ILE A 685 -11.73 -21.78 11.41
C ILE A 685 -11.03 -21.34 12.70
N GLU A 686 -11.42 -21.95 13.82
CA GLU A 686 -10.67 -21.78 15.07
C GLU A 686 -9.27 -22.37 14.89
N ARG A 687 -8.27 -21.54 15.20
CA ARG A 687 -6.88 -22.00 15.23
C ARG A 687 -6.60 -22.66 16.58
N GLU A 688 -7.33 -23.76 16.88
CA GLU A 688 -7.08 -24.57 18.06
C GLU A 688 -6.10 -25.70 17.74
N GLY A 689 -5.11 -25.89 18.63
CA GLY A 689 -4.19 -27.02 18.55
C GLY A 689 -2.75 -26.63 18.26
N LEU A 690 -1.93 -27.64 18.02
CA LEU A 690 -0.50 -27.52 17.74
C LEU A 690 -0.26 -26.86 16.38
N LEU A 691 0.62 -25.85 16.35
CA LEU A 691 1.00 -25.20 15.09
C LEU A 691 1.84 -26.13 14.20
N TYR A 692 2.68 -26.95 14.81
CA TYR A 692 3.57 -27.90 14.13
C TYR A 692 3.28 -29.32 14.60
N HIS A 693 2.44 -30.07 13.86
CA HIS A 693 2.23 -31.50 14.15
C HIS A 693 3.46 -32.30 13.71
N GLU A 694 3.87 -33.27 14.52
CA GLU A 694 5.01 -34.12 14.19
C GLU A 694 4.89 -34.77 12.81
N GLY A 695 3.68 -35.20 12.42
CA GLY A 695 3.42 -35.83 11.12
C GLY A 695 3.48 -34.87 9.92
N GLU A 696 3.49 -33.55 10.13
CA GLU A 696 3.60 -32.54 9.08
C GLU A 696 5.04 -32.07 8.85
N LEU A 697 5.95 -32.37 9.79
CA LEU A 697 7.35 -31.97 9.68
C LEU A 697 8.13 -32.99 8.84
N ARG A 698 8.81 -32.48 7.80
CA ARG A 698 9.66 -33.30 6.95
C ARG A 698 10.88 -33.77 7.74
N ARG A 699 11.19 -35.08 7.64
CA ARG A 699 12.29 -35.71 8.36
C ARG A 699 13.34 -36.23 7.39
N TYR A 700 14.60 -36.33 7.86
CA TYR A 700 15.69 -36.93 7.12
C TYR A 700 16.57 -37.80 8.02
N PHE A 701 17.18 -38.83 7.46
CA PHE A 701 18.12 -39.71 8.10
C PHE A 701 19.56 -39.41 7.73
N GLU A 702 19.80 -38.96 6.50
CA GLU A 702 21.11 -38.62 5.98
C GLU A 702 21.01 -37.37 5.12
N LEU A 703 22.09 -36.56 5.12
CA LEU A 703 22.19 -35.40 4.25
C LEU A 703 22.33 -35.84 2.78
N PRO A 704 21.89 -35.04 1.80
CA PRO A 704 22.16 -35.29 0.38
C PRO A 704 23.66 -35.42 0.11
N THR A 705 24.01 -36.25 -0.88
CA THR A 705 25.40 -36.45 -1.32
C THR A 705 25.91 -35.19 -2.01
N GLY A 706 27.00 -34.63 -1.53
CA GLY A 706 27.65 -33.42 -2.06
C GLY A 706 27.78 -32.30 -1.03
N GLU A 707 28.46 -31.21 -1.40
CA GLU A 707 28.57 -30.04 -0.53
C GLU A 707 27.25 -29.22 -0.62
N PRO A 708 26.77 -28.66 0.50
CA PRO A 708 25.60 -27.78 0.51
C PRO A 708 25.87 -26.51 -0.29
N ASP A 709 24.85 -25.97 -0.93
CA ASP A 709 24.90 -24.68 -1.64
C ASP A 709 25.24 -23.52 -0.70
N GLY A 710 24.94 -23.65 0.59
CA GLY A 710 25.29 -22.71 1.64
C GLY A 710 24.98 -23.28 3.03
N ILE A 711 25.59 -22.69 4.07
CA ILE A 711 25.31 -23.02 5.48
C ILE A 711 24.91 -21.74 6.18
N LEU A 712 23.68 -21.69 6.65
CA LEU A 712 23.05 -20.51 7.25
C LEU A 712 22.76 -20.72 8.72
N GLY A 713 22.85 -19.65 9.49
CA GLY A 713 22.39 -19.61 10.88
C GLY A 713 21.61 -18.34 11.17
N ILE A 714 20.68 -18.42 12.11
CA ILE A 714 20.05 -17.26 12.70
C ILE A 714 20.09 -17.39 14.22
N CYS A 715 20.23 -16.29 14.92
CA CYS A 715 20.27 -16.32 16.38
C CYS A 715 19.23 -15.38 16.97
N ASP A 716 18.28 -15.95 17.71
CA ASP A 716 17.48 -15.25 18.69
C ASP A 716 18.25 -15.18 19.99
N THR A 717 18.56 -13.95 20.45
CA THR A 717 19.44 -13.74 21.59
C THR A 717 18.69 -13.55 22.90
N LYS A 718 19.12 -14.23 23.96
CA LYS A 718 18.59 -14.05 25.30
C LYS A 718 19.11 -12.75 25.94
N ASP A 719 18.20 -11.88 26.46
CA ASP A 719 18.60 -10.68 27.21
C ASP A 719 18.66 -10.93 28.73
N LYS A 720 17.58 -11.39 29.35
CA LYS A 720 17.49 -11.73 30.79
C LYS A 720 16.29 -12.66 31.06
N GLY A 721 16.39 -13.55 32.02
CA GLY A 721 15.27 -14.35 32.48
C GLY A 721 15.36 -15.84 32.13
N ALA A 722 14.20 -16.51 32.00
CA ALA A 722 14.04 -17.93 31.74
C ALA A 722 14.04 -18.31 30.26
N ASP A 723 14.17 -17.34 29.35
CA ASP A 723 14.11 -17.54 27.90
C ASP A 723 15.36 -18.29 27.40
N TYR A 724 15.23 -18.94 26.24
CA TYR A 724 16.30 -19.68 25.59
C TYR A 724 16.98 -18.80 24.52
N ALA A 725 18.31 -18.86 24.45
CA ALA A 725 19.01 -18.49 23.23
C ALA A 725 18.84 -19.62 22.21
N PHE A 726 18.40 -19.32 21.03
CA PHE A 726 18.19 -20.30 19.99
C PHE A 726 18.94 -19.93 18.70
N LEU A 727 19.76 -20.89 18.20
CA LEU A 727 20.51 -20.76 16.95
C LEU A 727 20.39 -22.07 16.15
N PRO A 728 19.47 -22.20 15.21
CA PRO A 728 19.45 -23.30 14.24
C PRO A 728 20.50 -23.06 13.15
N VAL A 729 21.11 -24.16 12.70
CA VAL A 729 22.03 -24.22 11.56
C VAL A 729 21.40 -25.05 10.46
N GLY A 730 21.13 -24.41 9.31
CA GLY A 730 20.53 -25.05 8.15
C GLY A 730 21.53 -25.21 7.00
N TYR A 731 21.60 -26.41 6.45
CA TYR A 731 22.35 -26.75 5.24
C TYR A 731 21.41 -26.64 4.04
N VAL A 732 21.77 -25.83 3.06
CA VAL A 732 20.94 -25.53 1.88
C VAL A 732 21.27 -26.48 0.76
N TYR A 733 20.26 -27.16 0.22
CA TYR A 733 20.34 -27.98 -0.98
C TYR A 733 19.15 -27.62 -1.92
N GLY A 734 19.40 -26.74 -2.86
CA GLY A 734 18.36 -26.21 -3.74
C GLY A 734 17.31 -25.39 -3.00
N LYS A 735 16.10 -25.90 -2.88
CA LYS A 735 15.00 -25.26 -2.13
C LYS A 735 14.78 -25.85 -0.73
N ASP A 736 15.53 -26.87 -0.36
CA ASP A 736 15.40 -27.61 0.90
C ASP A 736 16.48 -27.16 1.90
N TYR A 737 16.06 -26.95 3.15
CA TYR A 737 16.91 -26.51 4.27
C TYR A 737 16.96 -27.60 5.33
N TYR A 738 18.08 -28.30 5.42
CA TYR A 738 18.33 -29.38 6.39
C TYR A 738 18.80 -28.78 7.70
N ILE A 739 17.96 -28.78 8.73
CA ILE A 739 18.33 -28.30 10.07
C ILE A 739 19.27 -29.32 10.70
N GLU A 740 20.59 -29.13 10.54
CA GLU A 740 21.60 -30.13 10.94
C GLU A 740 21.98 -30.02 12.40
N ASP A 741 21.98 -28.83 12.97
CA ASP A 741 22.38 -28.63 14.35
C ASP A 741 21.72 -27.38 14.94
N CYS A 742 21.70 -27.26 16.26
CA CYS A 742 21.24 -26.04 16.91
C CYS A 742 21.87 -25.85 18.30
N VAL A 743 21.87 -24.61 18.79
CA VAL A 743 21.96 -24.29 20.20
C VAL A 743 20.58 -23.91 20.70
N CYS A 744 20.11 -24.57 21.76
CA CYS A 744 18.88 -24.26 22.46
C CYS A 744 19.17 -24.29 23.98
N ASP A 745 19.62 -23.16 24.52
CA ASP A 745 20.24 -23.11 25.86
C ASP A 745 19.79 -21.88 26.65
N ASN A 746 19.38 -22.10 27.89
CA ASN A 746 19.01 -21.02 28.83
C ASN A 746 20.01 -20.82 29.98
N SER A 747 21.24 -21.36 29.85
CA SER A 747 22.32 -21.19 30.81
C SER A 747 22.79 -19.73 30.92
N LEU A 748 23.81 -19.48 31.75
CA LEU A 748 24.38 -18.14 31.88
C LEU A 748 24.97 -17.61 30.55
N PRO A 749 24.96 -16.30 30.30
CA PRO A 749 25.43 -15.72 29.05
C PRO A 749 26.83 -16.13 28.62
N GLU A 750 27.76 -16.30 29.56
CA GLU A 750 29.14 -16.71 29.25
C GLU A 750 29.22 -18.13 28.68
N VAL A 751 28.35 -19.03 29.14
CA VAL A 751 28.27 -20.41 28.63
C VAL A 751 27.58 -20.39 27.24
N VAL A 752 26.50 -19.67 27.12
CA VAL A 752 25.74 -19.57 25.88
C VAL A 752 26.57 -18.93 24.77
N ASP A 753 27.27 -17.83 25.03
CA ASP A 753 28.11 -17.15 24.05
C ASP A 753 29.23 -18.06 23.51
N ALA A 754 29.85 -18.86 24.39
CA ALA A 754 30.87 -19.81 23.97
C ALA A 754 30.28 -20.90 23.07
N ARG A 755 29.08 -21.42 23.40
CA ARG A 755 28.37 -22.45 22.60
C ARG A 755 27.93 -21.93 21.25
N LEU A 756 27.41 -20.69 21.19
CA LEU A 756 27.04 -20.02 19.94
C LEU A 756 28.25 -19.85 19.01
N ALA A 757 29.40 -19.43 19.54
CA ALA A 757 30.62 -19.33 18.74
C ALA A 757 31.12 -20.72 18.28
N ASP A 758 31.09 -21.72 19.15
CA ASP A 758 31.61 -23.08 18.86
C ASP A 758 30.75 -23.77 17.76
N ILE A 759 29.40 -23.61 17.77
CA ILE A 759 28.55 -24.20 16.72
C ILE A 759 28.84 -23.54 15.36
N LEU A 760 28.97 -22.21 15.30
CA LEU A 760 29.31 -21.48 14.08
C LEU A 760 30.62 -21.94 13.45
N ILE A 761 31.63 -22.20 14.27
CA ILE A 761 32.93 -22.67 13.82
C ILE A 761 32.86 -24.15 13.41
N ARG A 762 32.28 -25.03 14.24
CA ARG A 762 32.17 -26.45 14.02
C ARG A 762 31.42 -26.79 12.76
N GLN A 763 30.26 -26.11 12.55
CA GLN A 763 29.40 -26.31 11.39
C GLN A 763 29.85 -25.48 10.16
N LYS A 764 30.96 -24.73 10.28
CA LYS A 764 31.48 -23.86 9.20
C LYS A 764 30.42 -22.96 8.61
N VAL A 765 29.54 -22.41 9.46
CA VAL A 765 28.47 -21.50 9.04
C VAL A 765 29.08 -20.32 8.31
N GLN A 766 28.64 -20.08 7.09
CA GLN A 766 29.18 -18.99 6.26
C GLN A 766 28.57 -17.65 6.66
N MET A 767 27.26 -17.63 6.86
CA MET A 767 26.50 -16.43 7.20
C MET A 767 25.55 -16.70 8.36
N CYS A 768 25.60 -15.83 9.35
CA CYS A 768 24.68 -15.87 10.49
C CYS A 768 24.07 -14.50 10.74
N ARG A 769 22.75 -14.45 11.00
CA ARG A 769 22.04 -13.23 11.35
C ARG A 769 21.65 -13.28 12.83
N PHE A 770 21.94 -12.23 13.57
CA PHE A 770 21.52 -12.05 14.94
C PHE A 770 20.39 -11.03 15.04
N GLU A 771 19.39 -11.30 15.85
CA GLU A 771 18.42 -10.29 16.22
C GLU A 771 19.10 -9.19 17.04
N SER A 772 18.90 -7.91 16.67
CA SER A 772 19.57 -6.77 17.32
C SER A 772 18.73 -6.07 18.38
N ASN A 773 17.60 -6.64 18.77
CA ASN A 773 16.76 -6.13 19.84
C ASN A 773 17.51 -6.16 21.18
N SER A 774 17.28 -5.17 22.04
CA SER A 774 17.90 -5.08 23.38
C SER A 774 19.45 -5.19 23.37
N ALA A 775 20.02 -6.29 23.86
CA ALA A 775 21.44 -6.54 23.92
C ALA A 775 22.06 -7.25 22.71
N GLY A 776 21.21 -7.72 21.78
CA GLY A 776 21.58 -8.61 20.66
C GLY A 776 22.70 -8.10 19.77
N GLY A 777 22.78 -6.82 19.49
CA GLY A 777 23.88 -6.22 18.72
C GLY A 777 25.24 -6.38 19.39
N ARG A 778 25.32 -6.18 20.69
CA ARG A 778 26.58 -6.36 21.49
C ARG A 778 26.98 -7.83 21.59
N ILE A 779 26.00 -8.73 21.70
CA ILE A 779 26.25 -10.18 21.71
C ILE A 779 26.82 -10.61 20.36
N ALA A 780 26.24 -10.15 19.26
CA ALA A 780 26.71 -10.42 17.91
C ALA A 780 28.18 -9.97 17.70
N GLU A 781 28.53 -8.76 18.13
CA GLU A 781 29.92 -8.26 18.06
C GLU A 781 30.89 -9.10 18.89
N LYS A 782 30.48 -9.49 20.11
CA LYS A 782 31.29 -10.35 20.98
C LYS A 782 31.56 -11.72 20.36
N ILE A 783 30.50 -12.36 19.81
CA ILE A 783 30.63 -13.68 19.18
C ILE A 783 31.44 -13.58 17.90
N GLN A 784 31.24 -12.52 17.07
CA GLN A 784 32.10 -12.28 15.91
C GLN A 784 33.57 -12.15 16.26
N GLY A 785 33.92 -11.54 17.42
CA GLY A 785 35.27 -11.49 17.94
C GLY A 785 35.81 -12.90 18.27
N ILE A 786 35.06 -13.70 19.04
CA ILE A 786 35.45 -15.07 19.41
C ILE A 786 35.61 -15.96 18.16
N VAL A 787 34.70 -15.87 17.20
CA VAL A 787 34.77 -16.62 15.92
C VAL A 787 36.02 -16.26 15.14
N LYS A 788 36.38 -14.97 15.05
CA LYS A 788 37.60 -14.51 14.36
C LYS A 788 38.89 -14.96 15.08
N GLU A 789 38.92 -14.84 16.41
CA GLU A 789 40.07 -15.28 17.22
C GLU A 789 40.34 -16.77 17.06
N LYS A 790 39.29 -17.60 16.94
CA LYS A 790 39.39 -19.05 16.74
C LYS A 790 39.54 -19.45 15.27
N GLY A 791 39.68 -18.50 14.34
CA GLY A 791 39.88 -18.76 12.91
C GLY A 791 38.61 -19.22 12.14
N GLY A 792 37.42 -18.96 12.68
CA GLY A 792 36.17 -19.28 12.00
C GLY A 792 35.87 -18.36 10.81
N ILE A 793 35.08 -18.83 9.86
CA ILE A 793 34.77 -18.15 8.58
C ILE A 793 33.45 -17.36 8.62
N THR A 794 32.68 -17.48 9.70
CA THR A 794 31.29 -16.93 9.76
C THR A 794 31.30 -15.42 9.69
N HIS A 795 30.47 -14.88 8.80
CA HIS A 795 30.12 -13.46 8.76
C HIS A 795 28.80 -13.25 9.53
N ILE A 796 28.85 -12.47 10.62
CA ILE A 796 27.66 -12.17 11.43
C ILE A 796 27.07 -10.81 11.02
N THR A 797 25.78 -10.80 10.73
CA THR A 797 24.99 -9.60 10.49
C THR A 797 23.93 -9.43 11.58
N THR A 798 23.39 -8.23 11.75
CA THR A 798 22.33 -7.97 12.71
C THR A 798 21.09 -7.39 12.02
N LYS A 799 19.89 -7.76 12.52
CA LYS A 799 18.61 -7.18 12.07
C LYS A 799 17.73 -6.86 13.28
N PHE A 800 17.18 -5.65 13.29
CA PHE A 800 16.18 -5.27 14.27
C PHE A 800 14.79 -5.76 13.81
N THR A 801 14.01 -6.37 14.72
CA THR A 801 12.67 -6.88 14.45
C THR A 801 11.66 -6.17 15.35
N SER A 802 10.61 -5.59 14.75
CA SER A 802 9.52 -4.89 15.46
C SER A 802 8.15 -5.57 15.29
N ALA A 803 8.08 -6.66 14.51
CA ALA A 803 6.84 -7.40 14.25
C ALA A 803 6.32 -8.11 15.51
N ASN A 804 5.00 -8.29 15.58
CA ASN A 804 4.39 -9.11 16.62
C ASN A 804 4.88 -10.57 16.50
N LYS A 805 5.40 -11.12 17.60
CA LYS A 805 6.04 -12.44 17.65
C LYS A 805 5.08 -13.57 17.21
N GLU A 806 3.87 -13.61 17.75
CA GLU A 806 2.86 -14.62 17.41
C GLU A 806 2.48 -14.58 15.93
N THR A 807 2.26 -13.36 15.39
CA THR A 807 1.95 -13.15 13.98
C THR A 807 3.08 -13.66 13.08
N LYS A 808 4.33 -13.33 13.40
CA LYS A 808 5.51 -13.76 12.66
C LYS A 808 5.63 -15.30 12.63
N ILE A 809 5.43 -15.96 13.78
CA ILE A 809 5.47 -17.43 13.90
C ILE A 809 4.41 -18.09 13.01
N ILE A 810 3.18 -17.62 13.06
CA ILE A 810 2.07 -18.21 12.29
C ILE A 810 2.28 -18.03 10.79
N LEU A 811 2.64 -16.81 10.33
CA LEU A 811 2.82 -16.51 8.91
C LEU A 811 3.96 -17.32 8.26
N ASN A 812 5.01 -17.62 9.01
CA ASN A 812 6.16 -18.38 8.51
C ASN A 812 6.02 -19.89 8.68
N SER A 813 4.99 -20.37 9.37
CA SER A 813 4.83 -21.80 9.69
C SER A 813 4.69 -22.69 8.46
N ALA A 814 3.96 -22.25 7.45
CA ALA A 814 3.79 -22.98 6.19
C ALA A 814 5.12 -23.21 5.48
N TRP A 815 5.92 -22.16 5.33
CA TRP A 815 7.24 -22.24 4.72
C TRP A 815 8.19 -23.17 5.49
N VAL A 816 8.17 -23.11 6.84
CA VAL A 816 8.98 -24.01 7.67
C VAL A 816 8.59 -25.47 7.46
N LYS A 817 7.28 -25.79 7.37
CA LYS A 817 6.80 -27.15 7.10
C LYS A 817 7.20 -27.65 5.71
N GLU A 818 7.18 -26.75 4.71
CA GLU A 818 7.45 -27.12 3.31
C GLU A 818 8.93 -27.24 3.00
N HIS A 819 9.76 -26.31 3.50
CA HIS A 819 11.16 -26.19 3.11
C HIS A 819 12.17 -26.70 4.14
N CYS A 820 11.83 -26.77 5.43
CA CYS A 820 12.72 -27.27 6.46
C CYS A 820 12.58 -28.78 6.64
N LEU A 821 13.73 -29.47 6.65
CA LEU A 821 13.83 -30.90 6.99
C LEU A 821 14.53 -31.02 8.33
N PHE A 822 13.94 -31.79 9.22
CA PHE A 822 14.46 -32.06 10.57
C PHE A 822 15.01 -33.47 10.67
N LYS A 823 16.00 -33.68 11.55
CA LYS A 823 16.54 -35.01 11.82
C LYS A 823 15.43 -35.98 12.24
N ASP A 824 15.53 -37.23 11.81
CA ASP A 824 14.71 -38.29 12.36
C ASP A 824 14.94 -38.43 13.87
N GLU A 825 13.91 -38.86 14.61
CA GLU A 825 13.96 -38.97 16.07
C GLU A 825 15.08 -39.91 16.58
N SER A 826 15.48 -40.87 15.77
CA SER A 826 16.58 -41.81 16.08
C SER A 826 17.96 -41.14 16.08
N LEU A 827 18.12 -39.95 15.50
CA LEU A 827 19.39 -39.25 15.34
C LEU A 827 19.70 -38.26 16.48
N TYR A 828 18.78 -38.04 17.42
CA TYR A 828 19.01 -37.14 18.55
C TYR A 828 18.34 -37.66 19.84
N THR A 829 18.80 -37.18 20.99
CA THR A 829 18.17 -37.51 22.27
C THR A 829 17.24 -36.37 22.72
N ARG A 830 16.19 -36.70 23.47
CA ARG A 830 15.24 -35.69 23.99
C ARG A 830 15.88 -34.61 24.86
N GLN A 831 17.00 -34.91 25.51
CA GLN A 831 17.73 -33.99 26.39
C GLN A 831 18.74 -33.11 25.64
N SER A 832 19.09 -33.48 24.40
CA SER A 832 19.98 -32.65 23.58
C SER A 832 19.29 -31.30 23.19
N ASP A 833 20.08 -30.34 22.77
CA ASP A 833 19.54 -29.08 22.26
C ASP A 833 18.58 -29.26 21.09
N TYR A 834 18.88 -30.21 20.20
CA TYR A 834 18.02 -30.58 19.11
C TYR A 834 16.70 -31.19 19.60
N GLY A 835 16.72 -32.06 20.61
CA GLY A 835 15.52 -32.61 21.24
C GLY A 835 14.68 -31.57 21.95
N LYS A 836 15.31 -30.60 22.62
CA LYS A 836 14.61 -29.43 23.22
C LYS A 836 13.96 -28.57 22.14
N MET A 837 14.68 -28.28 21.06
CA MET A 837 14.15 -27.56 19.88
C MET A 837 12.91 -28.25 19.35
N MET A 838 12.98 -29.55 19.04
CA MET A 838 11.84 -30.28 18.50
C MET A 838 10.65 -30.30 19.48
N ASN A 839 10.90 -30.50 20.76
CA ASN A 839 9.84 -30.48 21.76
C ASN A 839 9.15 -29.09 21.85
N MET A 840 9.89 -27.99 21.86
CA MET A 840 9.31 -26.63 21.87
C MET A 840 8.54 -26.34 20.59
N LEU A 841 9.03 -26.79 19.45
CA LEU A 841 8.37 -26.60 18.17
C LEU A 841 7.05 -27.38 18.09
N THR A 842 7.05 -28.66 18.43
CA THR A 842 5.88 -29.57 18.30
C THR A 842 4.86 -29.43 19.43
N THR A 843 5.19 -28.74 20.53
CA THR A 843 4.26 -28.42 21.62
C THR A 843 3.68 -27.01 21.55
N TYR A 844 4.09 -26.20 20.58
CA TYR A 844 3.59 -24.83 20.41
C TYR A 844 2.13 -24.81 19.93
N THR A 845 1.27 -24.09 20.65
CA THR A 845 -0.15 -23.97 20.36
C THR A 845 -0.50 -22.56 19.90
N VAL A 846 -1.36 -22.44 18.88
CA VAL A 846 -1.76 -21.17 18.27
C VAL A 846 -2.61 -20.31 19.20
N ALA A 847 -3.47 -20.94 20.01
CA ALA A 847 -4.39 -20.24 20.90
C ALA A 847 -4.05 -20.35 22.40
N GLY A 848 -2.89 -20.97 22.74
CA GLY A 848 -2.48 -21.28 24.10
C GLY A 848 -1.50 -20.28 24.70
N LYS A 849 -1.42 -20.23 26.03
CA LYS A 849 -0.27 -19.63 26.72
C LYS A 849 0.93 -20.59 26.63
N ASN A 850 1.75 -20.39 25.62
CA ASN A 850 2.96 -21.16 25.46
C ASN A 850 3.98 -20.77 26.53
N LYS A 851 4.63 -21.77 27.13
CA LYS A 851 5.63 -21.53 28.18
C LYS A 851 6.93 -20.98 27.56
N HIS A 852 7.24 -21.39 26.37
CA HIS A 852 8.43 -20.97 25.58
C HIS A 852 8.01 -20.84 24.12
N ASP A 853 8.34 -19.72 23.50
CA ASP A 853 8.11 -19.42 22.10
C ASP A 853 9.38 -19.10 21.32
N ASP A 854 10.54 -19.22 21.98
CA ASP A 854 11.86 -18.88 21.42
C ASP A 854 12.22 -19.70 20.19
N VAL A 855 11.90 -21.01 20.21
CA VAL A 855 12.17 -21.90 19.06
C VAL A 855 11.23 -21.63 17.87
N PRO A 856 9.91 -21.59 18.02
CA PRO A 856 9.02 -21.20 16.92
C PRO A 856 9.35 -19.82 16.34
N ASP A 857 9.71 -18.85 17.18
CA ASP A 857 10.13 -17.53 16.74
C ASP A 857 11.45 -17.56 15.95
N GLY A 858 12.45 -18.25 16.47
CA GLY A 858 13.73 -18.43 15.78
C GLY A 858 13.58 -19.18 14.45
N MET A 859 12.67 -20.17 14.34
CA MET A 859 12.37 -20.83 13.07
C MET A 859 11.63 -19.91 12.08
N ALA A 860 10.75 -19.01 12.55
CA ALA A 860 10.14 -17.98 11.72
C ALA A 860 11.20 -16.98 11.22
N MET A 861 12.12 -16.55 12.07
CA MET A 861 13.25 -15.71 11.67
C MET A 861 14.16 -16.42 10.66
N PHE A 862 14.37 -17.75 10.82
CA PHE A 862 15.15 -18.56 9.87
C PHE A 862 14.48 -18.58 8.49
N SER A 863 13.15 -18.77 8.45
CA SER A 863 12.36 -18.68 7.23
C SER A 863 12.52 -17.35 6.51
N GLU A 864 12.34 -16.22 7.22
CA GLU A 864 12.53 -14.88 6.65
C GLU A 864 13.96 -14.65 6.12
N TYR A 865 14.95 -15.21 6.81
CA TYR A 865 16.33 -15.09 6.39
C TYR A 865 16.62 -15.92 5.16
N ALA A 866 16.18 -17.18 5.14
CA ALA A 866 16.33 -18.10 4.03
C ALA A 866 15.69 -17.55 2.74
N GLN A 867 14.46 -17.07 2.82
CA GLN A 867 13.77 -16.44 1.68
C GLN A 867 14.51 -15.22 1.13
N SER A 868 15.22 -14.47 1.96
CA SER A 868 16.04 -13.34 1.51
C SER A 868 17.29 -13.76 0.71
N PHE A 869 17.68 -15.04 0.78
CA PHE A 869 18.83 -15.60 0.06
C PHE A 869 18.49 -16.09 -1.35
N ASP A 870 17.29 -16.56 -1.58
CA ASP A 870 16.84 -17.08 -2.88
C ASP A 870 16.82 -15.99 -3.98
N VAL A 871 16.84 -14.73 -3.61
CA VAL A 871 16.83 -13.59 -4.55
C VAL A 871 18.22 -13.27 -5.12
N ALA A 872 19.29 -13.80 -4.56
CA ALA A 872 20.66 -13.50 -4.95
C ALA A 872 21.39 -14.70 -5.60
N LYS A 873 20.95 -15.13 -6.81
CA LYS A 873 21.84 -15.93 -7.68
C LYS A 873 23.00 -15.06 -8.12
N VAL A 874 24.14 -15.18 -7.44
CA VAL A 874 25.42 -14.63 -7.93
C VAL A 874 25.90 -15.48 -9.06
N GLU A 875 25.75 -15.04 -10.30
CA GLU A 875 26.45 -15.62 -11.46
C GLU A 875 27.95 -15.31 -11.30
N VAL A 876 28.73 -16.31 -10.95
CA VAL A 876 30.18 -16.21 -10.95
C VAL A 876 30.67 -16.29 -12.39
N PHE A 877 30.92 -15.16 -13.00
CA PHE A 877 31.66 -15.10 -14.28
C PHE A 877 33.11 -15.47 -14.02
N LYS A 878 33.56 -16.63 -14.52
CA LYS A 878 34.99 -16.92 -14.67
C LYS A 878 35.57 -15.86 -15.60
N ARG A 879 36.51 -15.06 -15.11
CA ARG A 879 37.30 -14.16 -15.96
C ARG A 879 38.00 -15.02 -17.02
N PRO A 880 37.85 -14.72 -18.30
CA PRO A 880 38.80 -15.23 -19.29
C PRO A 880 40.08 -14.40 -19.14
N PHE A 881 41.13 -15.03 -18.61
CA PHE A 881 42.55 -14.67 -18.57
C PHE A 881 42.94 -13.30 -18.05
#